data_25a15f636c0f5e9616ee579196217e76
#
_entry.id   25a15f636c0f5e9616ee579196217e76
#
_cell.length_a   1.000
_cell.length_b   1.000
_cell.length_c   1.000
_cell.angle_alpha   90.00
_cell.angle_beta   90.00
_cell.angle_gamma   90.00
#
_symmetry.space_group_name_H-M   'P 1'
#
loop_
_entity.id
_entity.type
_entity.pdbx_description
1 polymer ?
#
loop_
_entity_poly.entity_id
_entity_poly.type
_entity_poly.pdbx_seq_one_letter_code
_entity_poly.pdbx_strand_id
1 'polypeptide(L)'
;MLKFLLVLLFFMRASLAMAATFPETAEPYLSIWKDQAGRTAFTELDDRNFVPATPELLYAGYTTSALWLRVNLENRTSQNLQRFLELELDIISLFDVYIPGKAEPILSGGRRRVWNPETQHRHPVIDVSLPPEGRGVWYIRLESTYSLGVIAWLHSADSLTAKESREALIFGTYTGLMGFALVISLYMFFSTRDWSFLYYAFVLMSYHLGFQLTNFGWTWMHLWPNATTWSDRSNLFFVELGSIASILFFQQTLNVRHALPRVNRWIWLPILKGLVGMGLCFWALTPFLVSIFVLGTGVLMLTYYGIGLYLWRRGHAHARYHSMGWLTVIIVNVLIILQATNLVRFEQVWLRSALRFELMLFATTLQAGFLAIAVGYQFQKAQKDREEEHAARQKLEKNLDDAHIVQEAFIPHDLKGQRFEIVTSHHPSARLGGDWLGYHHDVIHKRLILAICDVTGHGLPAALLSGAIHGAFHGLARAEEVDALKAPELLAMLLQRINEVVCMTAANTSLLATMLILSIDLETGRIDYCNAGHTPLVLVRDDHPVYILEGGSPLGLNSEPTFGTGYMQGQAGDTIFLHTDGLLDNARTARRLQLHHVCRLLKSNDPLPALQKRIEDMAGPDAVTMEDDCSYLICRLQAA
;
A
#
# COMPACT_ATOMS: atom_id res chain seq x y z
N MET A 1 19.86 -6.81 12.75
CA MET A 1 20.58 -5.61 13.16
C MET A 1 22.00 -5.90 13.61
N LEU A 2 22.23 -6.73 14.65
CA LEU A 2 23.59 -7.01 15.17
C LEU A 2 24.55 -7.63 14.14
N LYS A 3 24.09 -8.63 13.35
CA LYS A 3 24.90 -9.24 12.27
C LYS A 3 25.25 -8.27 11.15
N PHE A 4 24.35 -7.33 10.84
CA PHE A 4 24.57 -6.28 9.85
C PHE A 4 25.59 -5.24 10.38
N LEU A 5 25.47 -4.87 11.66
CA LEU A 5 26.43 -4.00 12.33
C LEU A 5 27.85 -4.63 12.39
N LEU A 6 27.94 -5.95 12.56
CA LEU A 6 29.21 -6.69 12.58
C LEU A 6 29.89 -6.73 11.20
N VAL A 7 29.14 -6.92 10.12
CA VAL A 7 29.64 -6.82 8.75
C VAL A 7 30.13 -5.40 8.47
N LEU A 8 29.43 -4.42 8.97
CA LEU A 8 29.73 -3.02 8.89
C LEU A 8 31.02 -2.62 9.62
N LEU A 9 31.16 -3.09 10.87
CA LEU A 9 32.38 -2.90 11.68
C LEU A 9 33.57 -3.63 11.06
N PHE A 10 33.33 -4.77 10.39
CA PHE A 10 34.37 -5.48 9.64
C PHE A 10 34.84 -4.65 8.44
N PHE A 11 33.95 -4.05 7.66
CA PHE A 11 34.32 -3.15 6.56
C PHE A 11 35.04 -1.89 7.06
N MET A 12 34.54 -1.24 8.11
CA MET A 12 35.25 -0.11 8.72
C MET A 12 36.66 -0.50 9.23
N ARG A 13 36.76 -1.64 9.88
CA ARG A 13 38.05 -2.11 10.42
C ARG A 13 39.01 -2.52 9.31
N ALA A 14 38.51 -3.10 8.22
CA ALA A 14 39.30 -3.41 7.02
C ALA A 14 39.80 -2.12 6.34
N SER A 15 38.95 -1.10 6.20
CA SER A 15 39.33 0.21 5.65
C SER A 15 40.32 0.95 6.55
N LEU A 16 40.13 0.92 7.87
CA LEU A 16 41.03 1.57 8.84
C LEU A 16 42.35 0.82 9.04
N ALA A 17 42.34 -0.52 9.00
CA ALA A 17 43.59 -1.30 9.17
C ALA A 17 44.52 -1.18 7.94
N MET A 18 43.96 -0.85 6.77
CA MET A 18 44.73 -0.58 5.54
C MET A 18 45.26 0.87 5.47
N ALA A 19 44.89 1.76 6.40
CA ALA A 19 45.41 3.14 6.46
C ALA A 19 46.94 3.22 6.65
N ALA A 20 47.57 2.13 7.02
CA ALA A 20 49.03 2.08 7.24
C ALA A 20 49.86 2.09 5.93
N THR A 21 49.23 2.05 4.74
CA THR A 21 49.92 1.98 3.43
C THR A 21 49.47 3.07 2.46
N PHE A 22 49.11 4.25 2.94
CA PHE A 22 48.76 5.36 2.04
C PHE A 22 50.02 5.84 1.28
N PRO A 23 49.88 6.19 -0.03
CA PRO A 23 50.97 6.75 -0.79
C PRO A 23 51.39 8.13 -0.26
N GLU A 24 52.52 8.60 -0.70
CA GLU A 24 53.01 9.95 -0.39
C GLU A 24 52.08 10.99 -1.04
N THR A 25 51.71 12.06 -0.30
CA THR A 25 51.01 13.18 -0.91
C THR A 25 51.92 13.93 -1.88
N ALA A 26 51.42 14.26 -3.06
CA ALA A 26 52.15 15.07 -4.03
C ALA A 26 51.99 16.58 -3.78
N GLU A 27 51.15 17.01 -2.84
CA GLU A 27 50.86 18.44 -2.55
C GLU A 27 52.13 19.32 -2.40
N PRO A 28 53.19 18.88 -1.72
CA PRO A 28 54.40 19.69 -1.55
C PRO A 28 55.14 19.99 -2.87
N TYR A 29 54.91 19.18 -3.92
CA TYR A 29 55.56 19.31 -5.24
C TYR A 29 54.70 20.07 -6.24
N LEU A 30 53.50 20.55 -5.83
CA LEU A 30 52.55 21.20 -6.69
C LEU A 30 52.60 22.71 -6.59
N SER A 31 52.45 23.39 -7.70
CA SER A 31 52.05 24.77 -7.81
C SER A 31 50.83 24.88 -8.67
N ILE A 32 50.01 25.87 -8.42
CA ILE A 32 48.66 25.98 -9.02
C ILE A 32 48.41 27.38 -9.57
N TRP A 33 47.72 27.44 -10.69
CA TRP A 33 47.20 28.67 -11.30
C TRP A 33 45.77 28.47 -11.79
N LYS A 34 44.89 29.43 -11.47
CA LYS A 34 43.51 29.44 -11.91
C LYS A 34 43.37 30.37 -13.12
N ASP A 35 43.29 29.81 -14.32
CA ASP A 35 43.00 30.55 -15.54
C ASP A 35 41.52 30.91 -15.61
N GLN A 36 41.17 32.15 -15.27
CA GLN A 36 39.80 32.62 -15.22
C GLN A 36 39.15 32.66 -16.60
N ALA A 37 39.91 32.90 -17.65
CA ALA A 37 39.41 32.92 -19.04
C ALA A 37 39.22 31.47 -19.58
N GLY A 38 39.92 30.50 -19.01
CA GLY A 38 39.88 29.10 -19.42
C GLY A 38 40.39 28.83 -20.83
N ARG A 39 41.18 29.77 -21.41
CA ARG A 39 41.61 29.73 -22.82
C ARG A 39 43.11 29.80 -23.01
N THR A 40 43.87 29.97 -21.96
CA THR A 40 45.31 30.10 -22.05
C THR A 40 45.91 28.80 -22.59
N ALA A 41 46.66 28.93 -23.72
CA ALA A 41 47.39 27.83 -24.30
C ALA A 41 48.64 27.49 -23.48
N PHE A 42 49.14 26.24 -23.59
CA PHE A 42 50.36 25.84 -22.90
C PHE A 42 51.59 26.72 -23.26
N THR A 43 51.69 27.13 -24.50
CA THR A 43 52.77 28.00 -25.02
C THR A 43 52.75 29.43 -24.50
N GLU A 44 51.59 29.87 -23.90
CA GLU A 44 51.40 31.21 -23.35
C GLU A 44 51.52 31.23 -21.84
N LEU A 45 51.84 30.08 -21.20
CA LEU A 45 51.96 30.00 -19.74
C LEU A 45 53.15 30.83 -19.23
N ASP A 46 52.89 31.64 -18.22
CA ASP A 46 53.91 32.37 -17.45
C ASP A 46 54.07 31.66 -16.10
N ASP A 47 55.25 31.15 -15.83
CA ASP A 47 55.58 30.46 -14.58
C ASP A 47 55.35 31.32 -13.34
N ARG A 48 55.38 32.64 -13.50
CA ARG A 48 55.11 33.61 -12.43
C ARG A 48 53.67 33.59 -11.92
N ASN A 49 52.76 33.06 -12.71
CA ASN A 49 51.34 32.94 -12.31
C ASN A 49 51.11 31.79 -11.34
N PHE A 50 52.02 30.83 -11.22
CA PHE A 50 51.90 29.66 -10.38
C PHE A 50 52.29 29.99 -8.92
N VAL A 51 51.39 29.68 -8.00
CA VAL A 51 51.65 29.77 -6.56
C VAL A 51 51.73 28.38 -5.96
N PRO A 52 52.48 28.17 -4.84
CA PRO A 52 52.50 26.86 -4.16
C PRO A 52 51.06 26.38 -3.90
N ALA A 53 50.79 25.12 -4.14
CA ALA A 53 49.48 24.55 -3.91
C ALA A 53 49.18 24.47 -2.42
N THR A 54 48.01 24.97 -2.04
CA THR A 54 47.43 24.75 -0.72
C THR A 54 46.15 23.96 -0.87
N PRO A 55 45.66 23.26 0.17
CA PRO A 55 44.40 22.53 0.13
C PRO A 55 43.23 23.39 -0.34
N GLU A 56 43.26 24.69 -0.03
CA GLU A 56 42.21 25.66 -0.43
C GLU A 56 42.24 25.93 -1.94
N LEU A 57 43.42 26.10 -2.50
CA LEU A 57 43.60 26.35 -3.94
C LEU A 57 43.31 25.12 -4.79
N LEU A 58 43.60 23.92 -4.24
CA LEU A 58 43.29 22.64 -4.91
C LEU A 58 41.79 22.36 -5.01
N TYR A 59 40.94 23.15 -4.32
CA TYR A 59 39.49 23.06 -4.42
C TYR A 59 38.90 24.32 -5.06
N ALA A 60 38.66 24.28 -6.38
CA ALA A 60 38.14 25.42 -7.14
C ALA A 60 36.62 25.50 -7.18
N GLY A 61 35.91 24.46 -6.70
CA GLY A 61 34.44 24.41 -6.68
C GLY A 61 33.82 24.35 -8.09
N TYR A 62 32.57 24.87 -8.20
CA TYR A 62 31.88 25.00 -9.49
C TYR A 62 32.41 26.22 -10.24
N THR A 63 33.19 26.00 -11.28
CA THR A 63 33.86 27.09 -12.02
C THR A 63 33.93 26.79 -13.52
N THR A 64 33.94 27.83 -14.33
CA THR A 64 34.24 27.75 -15.77
C THR A 64 35.71 27.98 -16.07
N SER A 65 36.52 28.29 -15.04
CA SER A 65 37.96 28.48 -15.16
C SER A 65 38.68 27.17 -15.39
N ALA A 66 39.75 27.16 -16.16
CA ALA A 66 40.67 26.03 -16.19
C ALA A 66 41.62 26.10 -14.99
N LEU A 67 41.96 24.95 -14.43
CA LEU A 67 42.92 24.85 -13.36
C LEU A 67 44.22 24.27 -13.91
N TRP A 68 45.30 25.00 -13.80
CA TRP A 68 46.63 24.56 -14.18
C TRP A 68 47.40 24.14 -12.94
N LEU A 69 47.95 22.91 -12.98
CA LEU A 69 48.87 22.40 -11.98
C LEU A 69 50.27 22.32 -12.60
N ARG A 70 51.25 22.77 -11.88
CA ARG A 70 52.70 22.55 -12.22
C ARG A 70 53.29 21.65 -11.16
N VAL A 71 53.82 20.53 -11.61
CA VAL A 71 54.46 19.49 -10.80
C VAL A 71 55.97 19.57 -10.98
N ASN A 72 56.73 19.78 -9.92
CA ASN A 72 58.19 19.81 -9.92
C ASN A 72 58.70 18.66 -9.07
N LEU A 73 59.37 17.72 -9.70
CA LEU A 73 59.99 16.57 -9.02
C LEU A 73 61.49 16.54 -9.26
N GLU A 74 62.23 16.18 -8.25
CA GLU A 74 63.69 16.00 -8.31
C GLU A 74 64.05 14.61 -7.74
N ASN A 75 64.77 13.82 -8.49
CA ASN A 75 65.33 12.58 -8.04
C ASN A 75 66.73 12.83 -7.49
N ARG A 76 66.87 12.84 -6.17
CA ARG A 76 68.15 13.04 -5.48
C ARG A 76 68.89 11.74 -5.20
N THR A 77 68.43 10.64 -5.76
CA THR A 77 69.04 9.33 -5.54
C THR A 77 69.94 8.93 -6.74
N SER A 78 70.83 7.99 -6.51
CA SER A 78 71.70 7.41 -7.54
C SER A 78 71.01 6.32 -8.39
N GLN A 79 69.70 6.06 -8.18
CA GLN A 79 68.91 5.05 -8.88
C GLN A 79 67.78 5.71 -9.65
N ASN A 80 67.28 4.99 -10.67
CA ASN A 80 66.04 5.42 -11.35
C ASN A 80 64.87 5.45 -10.35
N LEU A 81 64.21 6.57 -10.29
CA LEU A 81 63.01 6.76 -9.47
C LEU A 81 61.76 6.52 -10.31
N GLN A 82 61.11 5.37 -10.13
CA GLN A 82 59.84 5.09 -10.80
C GLN A 82 58.70 5.57 -9.91
N ARG A 83 57.93 6.57 -10.38
CA ARG A 83 56.81 7.16 -9.68
C ARG A 83 55.67 7.46 -10.63
N PHE A 84 54.46 7.32 -10.09
CA PHE A 84 53.21 7.61 -10.77
C PHE A 84 52.45 8.68 -9.99
N LEU A 85 52.14 9.80 -10.64
CA LEU A 85 51.32 10.85 -10.10
C LEU A 85 49.85 10.54 -10.42
N GLU A 86 49.04 10.26 -9.42
CA GLU A 86 47.59 10.12 -9.54
C GLU A 86 46.91 11.40 -9.09
N LEU A 87 45.99 11.90 -9.94
CA LEU A 87 45.09 13.01 -9.62
C LEU A 87 43.71 12.46 -9.31
N GLU A 88 43.41 12.32 -8.02
CA GLU A 88 42.09 11.87 -7.58
C GLU A 88 41.09 13.03 -7.71
N LEU A 89 40.19 12.88 -8.67
CA LEU A 89 39.18 13.84 -9.07
C LEU A 89 37.82 13.17 -9.00
N ASP A 90 36.80 13.89 -8.51
CA ASP A 90 35.43 13.32 -8.46
C ASP A 90 34.90 13.05 -9.88
N ILE A 91 34.83 14.10 -10.70
CA ILE A 91 34.44 14.04 -12.10
C ILE A 91 35.28 15.03 -12.90
N ILE A 92 36.04 14.54 -13.85
CA ILE A 92 36.82 15.38 -14.74
C ILE A 92 36.23 15.36 -16.15
N SER A 93 35.95 16.56 -16.69
CA SER A 93 35.45 16.71 -18.06
C SER A 93 36.57 16.61 -19.08
N LEU A 94 37.68 17.33 -18.83
CA LEU A 94 38.87 17.33 -19.68
C LEU A 94 40.14 17.47 -18.83
N PHE A 95 41.17 16.73 -19.21
CA PHE A 95 42.54 16.99 -18.72
C PHE A 95 43.55 16.81 -19.83
N ASP A 96 44.60 17.64 -19.81
CA ASP A 96 45.75 17.59 -20.72
C ASP A 96 47.03 17.73 -19.90
N VAL A 97 48.02 16.92 -20.23
CA VAL A 97 49.35 16.87 -19.58
C VAL A 97 50.40 17.30 -20.58
N TYR A 98 51.23 18.27 -20.22
CA TYR A 98 52.29 18.85 -21.04
C TYR A 98 53.64 18.73 -20.35
N ILE A 99 54.71 18.67 -21.14
CA ILE A 99 56.08 18.78 -20.67
C ILE A 99 56.82 19.89 -21.42
N PRO A 100 57.78 20.56 -20.80
CA PRO A 100 58.57 21.58 -21.47
C PRO A 100 59.19 21.05 -22.80
N GLY A 101 59.14 21.89 -23.82
CA GLY A 101 59.68 21.58 -25.15
C GLY A 101 58.73 20.83 -26.09
N LYS A 102 57.50 20.45 -25.65
CA LYS A 102 56.47 19.88 -26.51
C LYS A 102 55.23 20.75 -26.47
N ALA A 103 54.76 21.27 -27.60
CA ALA A 103 53.56 22.09 -27.68
C ALA A 103 52.27 21.23 -27.52
N GLU A 104 52.29 19.99 -27.97
CA GLU A 104 51.17 19.08 -27.87
C GLU A 104 51.18 18.32 -26.53
N PRO A 105 49.99 18.00 -25.96
CA PRO A 105 49.91 17.24 -24.72
C PRO A 105 50.45 15.82 -24.92
N ILE A 106 51.23 15.34 -23.94
CA ILE A 106 51.74 13.96 -23.92
C ILE A 106 50.68 12.95 -23.48
N LEU A 107 49.67 13.40 -22.71
CA LEU A 107 48.53 12.62 -22.24
C LEU A 107 47.30 13.50 -22.22
N SER A 108 46.18 12.97 -22.68
CA SER A 108 44.91 13.68 -22.72
C SER A 108 43.78 12.72 -22.39
N GLY A 109 42.75 13.23 -21.67
CA GLY A 109 41.60 12.41 -21.30
C GLY A 109 40.48 13.20 -20.69
N GLY A 110 39.58 12.51 -20.00
CA GLY A 110 38.37 13.07 -19.38
C GLY A 110 37.09 12.65 -20.10
N ARG A 111 35.94 12.86 -19.44
CA ARG A 111 34.66 12.32 -19.91
C ARG A 111 34.16 12.92 -21.22
N ARG A 112 34.67 14.08 -21.64
CA ARG A 112 34.38 14.69 -22.94
C ARG A 112 35.29 14.18 -24.07
N ARG A 113 36.18 13.23 -23.79
CA ARG A 113 36.99 12.53 -24.78
C ARG A 113 36.62 11.05 -24.82
N VAL A 114 36.88 10.44 -25.98
CA VAL A 114 36.73 9.00 -26.14
C VAL A 114 37.66 8.28 -25.17
N TRP A 115 37.19 7.26 -24.51
CA TRP A 115 37.98 6.47 -23.58
C TRP A 115 39.14 5.79 -24.31
N ASN A 116 40.35 6.01 -23.83
CA ASN A 116 41.54 5.34 -24.36
C ASN A 116 41.96 4.19 -23.41
N PRO A 117 41.93 2.94 -23.86
CA PRO A 117 42.34 1.78 -23.07
C PRO A 117 43.80 1.83 -22.56
N GLU A 118 44.69 2.57 -23.25
CA GLU A 118 46.07 2.73 -22.83
C GLU A 118 46.23 3.56 -21.56
N THR A 119 45.23 4.38 -21.24
CA THR A 119 45.17 5.16 -20.01
C THR A 119 44.26 4.53 -18.96
N GLN A 120 44.22 3.24 -18.83
CA GLN A 120 43.23 2.36 -18.14
C GLN A 120 42.94 2.64 -16.66
N HIS A 121 43.26 3.81 -16.14
CA HIS A 121 43.04 4.18 -14.76
C HIS A 121 41.74 4.99 -14.59
N ARG A 122 41.07 4.78 -13.49
CA ARG A 122 39.85 5.54 -13.10
C ARG A 122 40.11 7.05 -12.99
N HIS A 123 41.27 7.38 -12.43
CA HIS A 123 41.77 8.75 -12.29
C HIS A 123 42.95 8.95 -13.27
N PRO A 124 43.24 10.21 -13.64
CA PRO A 124 44.46 10.48 -14.41
C PRO A 124 45.70 10.00 -13.64
N VAL A 125 46.45 9.09 -14.24
CA VAL A 125 47.73 8.60 -13.73
C VAL A 125 48.80 8.97 -14.74
N ILE A 126 49.82 9.69 -14.27
CA ILE A 126 50.90 10.24 -15.09
C ILE A 126 52.19 9.60 -14.66
N ASP A 127 52.93 9.00 -15.59
CA ASP A 127 54.28 8.52 -15.33
C ASP A 127 55.24 9.72 -15.15
N VAL A 128 55.74 9.87 -13.93
CA VAL A 128 56.66 10.94 -13.53
C VAL A 128 57.99 10.35 -13.11
N SER A 129 58.40 9.23 -13.73
CA SER A 129 59.65 8.57 -13.44
C SER A 129 60.86 9.42 -13.87
N LEU A 130 61.91 9.41 -13.07
CA LEU A 130 63.08 10.24 -13.27
C LEU A 130 64.37 9.40 -13.21
N PRO A 131 65.35 9.71 -14.08
CA PRO A 131 66.68 9.12 -14.00
C PRO A 131 67.42 9.58 -12.72
N PRO A 132 68.53 8.96 -12.37
CA PRO A 132 69.38 9.42 -11.24
C PRO A 132 69.71 10.91 -11.37
N GLU A 133 69.61 11.66 -10.25
CA GLU A 133 69.86 13.10 -10.18
C GLU A 133 69.08 13.96 -11.18
N GLY A 134 68.03 13.37 -11.79
CA GLY A 134 67.17 14.02 -12.79
C GLY A 134 66.11 14.94 -12.17
N ARG A 135 65.71 15.93 -12.97
CA ARG A 135 64.57 16.82 -12.63
C ARG A 135 63.53 16.76 -13.73
N GLY A 136 62.24 16.83 -13.33
CA GLY A 136 61.12 16.84 -14.24
C GLY A 136 60.06 17.87 -13.88
N VAL A 137 59.47 18.49 -14.89
CA VAL A 137 58.39 19.44 -14.74
C VAL A 137 57.22 18.99 -15.64
N TRP A 138 56.04 18.89 -15.07
CA TRP A 138 54.81 18.59 -15.78
C TRP A 138 53.78 19.71 -15.54
N TYR A 139 53.06 20.09 -16.60
CA TYR A 139 51.94 21.03 -16.53
C TYR A 139 50.67 20.28 -16.87
N ILE A 140 49.65 20.40 -16.00
CA ILE A 140 48.42 19.66 -16.15
C ILE A 140 47.27 20.67 -16.15
N ARG A 141 46.50 20.68 -17.24
CA ARG A 141 45.30 21.50 -17.39
C ARG A 141 44.09 20.67 -17.08
N LEU A 142 43.18 21.19 -16.21
CA LEU A 142 41.98 20.51 -15.75
C LEU A 142 40.74 21.39 -15.97
N GLU A 143 39.69 20.78 -16.50
CA GLU A 143 38.36 21.39 -16.63
C GLU A 143 37.28 20.42 -16.12
N SER A 144 36.23 20.96 -15.48
CA SER A 144 35.09 20.14 -15.07
C SER A 144 33.77 20.91 -15.18
N THR A 145 32.72 20.23 -15.61
CA THR A 145 31.33 20.69 -15.54
C THR A 145 30.79 20.63 -14.11
N TYR A 146 31.41 19.81 -13.27
CA TYR A 146 31.08 19.62 -11.87
C TYR A 146 32.05 20.38 -10.97
N SER A 147 31.91 20.17 -9.66
CA SER A 147 32.87 20.73 -8.69
C SER A 147 34.28 20.19 -8.98
N LEU A 148 35.24 21.09 -9.09
CA LEU A 148 36.64 20.77 -9.35
C LEU A 148 37.43 20.84 -8.03
N GLY A 149 37.84 19.66 -7.56
CA GLY A 149 38.69 19.52 -6.37
C GLY A 149 39.69 18.39 -6.60
N VAL A 150 40.97 18.66 -6.38
CA VAL A 150 42.08 17.76 -6.68
C VAL A 150 42.68 17.23 -5.37
N ILE A 151 42.88 15.91 -5.29
CA ILE A 151 43.78 15.28 -4.34
C ILE A 151 44.87 14.58 -5.17
N ALA A 152 46.13 14.88 -4.88
CA ALA A 152 47.26 14.36 -5.65
C ALA A 152 48.11 13.40 -4.81
N TRP A 153 48.34 12.23 -5.37
CA TRP A 153 49.10 11.15 -4.76
C TRP A 153 50.33 10.80 -5.60
N LEU A 154 51.43 10.49 -4.94
CA LEU A 154 52.64 10.00 -5.55
C LEU A 154 52.82 8.52 -5.19
N HIS A 155 52.64 7.65 -6.15
CA HIS A 155 52.69 6.20 -5.99
C HIS A 155 54.00 5.57 -6.45
N SER A 156 54.38 4.46 -5.82
CA SER A 156 55.17 3.41 -6.47
C SER A 156 54.21 2.51 -7.28
N ALA A 157 54.75 1.69 -8.18
CA ALA A 157 53.94 0.73 -8.94
C ALA A 157 53.11 -0.20 -8.03
N ASP A 158 53.72 -0.70 -6.95
CA ASP A 158 53.07 -1.60 -6.00
C ASP A 158 51.96 -0.89 -5.23
N SER A 159 52.17 0.37 -4.80
CA SER A 159 51.19 1.11 -4.06
C SER A 159 49.99 1.50 -4.94
N LEU A 160 50.20 1.82 -6.21
CA LEU A 160 49.13 2.10 -7.18
C LEU A 160 48.25 0.86 -7.39
N THR A 161 48.89 -0.29 -7.70
CA THR A 161 48.18 -1.56 -7.90
C THR A 161 47.40 -1.99 -6.66
N ALA A 162 47.99 -1.83 -5.47
CA ALA A 162 47.29 -2.13 -4.19
C ALA A 162 46.06 -1.23 -3.98
N LYS A 163 46.16 0.09 -4.26
CA LYS A 163 45.05 1.03 -4.20
C LYS A 163 43.93 0.64 -5.15
N GLU A 164 44.25 0.42 -6.43
CA GLU A 164 43.26 0.06 -7.45
C GLU A 164 42.54 -1.25 -7.13
N SER A 165 43.28 -2.27 -6.67
CA SER A 165 42.71 -3.56 -6.27
C SER A 165 41.75 -3.39 -5.08
N ARG A 166 42.10 -2.56 -4.11
CA ARG A 166 41.25 -2.24 -2.96
C ARG A 166 39.96 -1.51 -3.39
N GLU A 167 40.08 -0.47 -4.21
CA GLU A 167 38.94 0.29 -4.73
C GLU A 167 38.01 -0.60 -5.55
N ALA A 168 38.55 -1.46 -6.42
CA ALA A 168 37.80 -2.42 -7.21
C ALA A 168 37.03 -3.41 -6.31
N LEU A 169 37.65 -3.92 -5.23
CA LEU A 169 37.00 -4.82 -4.28
C LEU A 169 35.85 -4.13 -3.53
N ILE A 170 36.08 -2.93 -3.01
CA ILE A 170 35.07 -2.15 -2.26
C ILE A 170 33.90 -1.82 -3.18
N PHE A 171 34.16 -1.32 -4.38
CA PHE A 171 33.14 -0.93 -5.33
C PHE A 171 32.39 -2.14 -5.90
N GLY A 172 33.10 -3.24 -6.21
CA GLY A 172 32.48 -4.48 -6.66
C GLY A 172 31.55 -5.08 -5.60
N THR A 173 31.99 -5.08 -4.33
CA THR A 173 31.15 -5.53 -3.21
C THR A 173 29.91 -4.64 -3.06
N TYR A 174 30.05 -3.32 -3.10
CA TYR A 174 28.95 -2.37 -3.08
C TYR A 174 27.95 -2.64 -4.21
N THR A 175 28.44 -2.73 -5.44
CA THR A 175 27.61 -2.95 -6.63
C THR A 175 26.88 -4.29 -6.57
N GLY A 176 27.57 -5.35 -6.11
CA GLY A 176 26.98 -6.67 -5.90
C GLY A 176 25.85 -6.64 -4.86
N LEU A 177 26.05 -5.98 -3.72
CA LEU A 177 25.02 -5.82 -2.70
C LEU A 177 23.80 -5.03 -3.19
N MET A 178 24.02 -3.92 -3.91
CA MET A 178 22.94 -3.11 -4.47
C MET A 178 22.20 -3.86 -5.59
N GLY A 179 22.92 -4.59 -6.44
CA GLY A 179 22.32 -5.44 -7.48
C GLY A 179 21.48 -6.56 -6.88
N PHE A 180 21.96 -7.23 -5.84
CA PHE A 180 21.21 -8.26 -5.13
C PHE A 180 19.94 -7.68 -4.47
N ALA A 181 20.05 -6.54 -3.80
CA ALA A 181 18.91 -5.84 -3.21
C ALA A 181 17.87 -5.45 -4.27
N LEU A 182 18.32 -5.01 -5.46
CA LEU A 182 17.46 -4.70 -6.60
C LEU A 182 16.67 -5.92 -7.07
N VAL A 183 17.36 -7.06 -7.26
CA VAL A 183 16.72 -8.32 -7.70
C VAL A 183 15.67 -8.78 -6.68
N ILE A 184 16.02 -8.76 -5.37
CA ILE A 184 15.07 -9.11 -4.31
C ILE A 184 13.86 -8.15 -4.33
N SER A 185 14.10 -6.86 -4.49
CA SER A 185 13.02 -5.87 -4.49
C SER A 185 12.06 -6.08 -5.66
N LEU A 186 12.57 -6.37 -6.85
CA LEU A 186 11.76 -6.71 -8.02
C LEU A 186 10.99 -8.02 -7.81
N TYR A 187 11.66 -9.07 -7.29
CA TYR A 187 10.98 -10.33 -6.94
C TYR A 187 9.83 -10.12 -5.97
N MET A 188 10.05 -9.35 -4.89
CA MET A 188 9.02 -9.02 -3.91
C MET A 188 7.86 -8.24 -4.55
N PHE A 189 8.14 -7.29 -5.45
CA PHE A 189 7.09 -6.59 -6.18
C PHE A 189 6.24 -7.54 -7.02
N PHE A 190 6.83 -8.43 -7.81
CA PHE A 190 6.09 -9.38 -8.65
C PHE A 190 5.29 -10.39 -7.83
N SER A 191 5.81 -10.81 -6.66
CA SER A 191 5.17 -11.74 -5.75
C SER A 191 4.01 -11.11 -4.98
N THR A 192 4.19 -9.90 -4.46
CA THR A 192 3.23 -9.28 -3.52
C THR A 192 2.36 -8.20 -4.14
N ARG A 193 2.75 -7.69 -5.33
CA ARG A 193 2.14 -6.53 -6.02
C ARG A 193 2.14 -5.24 -5.19
N ASP A 194 2.99 -5.15 -4.16
CA ASP A 194 3.14 -3.93 -3.37
C ASP A 194 4.10 -2.96 -4.06
N TRP A 195 3.58 -1.80 -4.46
CA TRP A 195 4.31 -0.73 -5.15
C TRP A 195 5.50 -0.18 -4.36
N SER A 196 5.53 -0.34 -3.04
CA SER A 196 6.66 0.10 -2.22
C SER A 196 7.97 -0.57 -2.64
N PHE A 197 7.92 -1.86 -2.99
CA PHE A 197 9.08 -2.59 -3.49
C PHE A 197 9.54 -2.11 -4.87
N LEU A 198 8.61 -1.75 -5.75
CA LEU A 198 8.96 -1.22 -7.07
C LEU A 198 9.62 0.16 -6.95
N TYR A 199 9.07 1.05 -6.13
CA TYR A 199 9.69 2.36 -5.91
C TYR A 199 11.05 2.23 -5.24
N TYR A 200 11.23 1.27 -4.31
CA TYR A 200 12.54 0.97 -3.75
C TYR A 200 13.52 0.45 -4.79
N ALA A 201 13.09 -0.44 -5.69
CA ALA A 201 13.90 -0.90 -6.81
C ALA A 201 14.33 0.27 -7.72
N PHE A 202 13.46 1.25 -7.98
CA PHE A 202 13.83 2.46 -8.71
C PHE A 202 14.88 3.32 -7.98
N VAL A 203 14.80 3.45 -6.66
CA VAL A 203 15.84 4.12 -5.86
C VAL A 203 17.17 3.39 -5.98
N LEU A 204 17.18 2.05 -5.85
CA LEU A 204 18.39 1.25 -6.00
C LEU A 204 18.99 1.37 -7.40
N MET A 205 18.17 1.29 -8.44
CA MET A 205 18.63 1.36 -9.83
C MET A 205 19.18 2.75 -10.19
N SER A 206 18.47 3.82 -9.80
CA SER A 206 18.85 5.18 -10.21
C SER A 206 19.93 5.80 -9.33
N TYR A 207 19.72 5.81 -8.02
CA TYR A 207 20.62 6.48 -7.09
C TYR A 207 21.82 5.61 -6.69
N HIS A 208 21.57 4.36 -6.28
CA HIS A 208 22.66 3.50 -5.79
C HIS A 208 23.48 2.88 -6.92
N LEU A 209 22.86 2.42 -8.00
CA LEU A 209 23.60 1.86 -9.13
C LEU A 209 23.90 2.94 -10.18
N GLY A 210 22.89 3.61 -10.74
CA GLY A 210 23.07 4.56 -11.83
C GLY A 210 24.02 5.71 -11.47
N PHE A 211 23.76 6.42 -10.37
CA PHE A 211 24.62 7.52 -9.94
C PHE A 211 26.01 7.05 -9.53
N GLN A 212 26.12 6.01 -8.69
CA GLN A 212 27.43 5.56 -8.20
C GLN A 212 28.31 4.94 -9.31
N LEU A 213 27.74 4.12 -10.22
CA LEU A 213 28.46 3.61 -11.37
C LEU A 213 28.97 4.74 -12.27
N THR A 214 28.16 5.80 -12.43
CA THR A 214 28.55 6.97 -13.23
C THR A 214 29.58 7.81 -12.49
N ASN A 215 29.42 8.04 -11.21
CA ASN A 215 30.35 8.81 -10.38
C ASN A 215 31.72 8.11 -10.33
N PHE A 216 31.72 6.79 -10.16
CA PHE A 216 32.93 5.96 -10.19
C PHE A 216 33.60 5.90 -11.56
N GLY A 217 32.93 6.35 -12.63
CA GLY A 217 33.47 6.32 -13.99
C GLY A 217 33.26 5.01 -14.74
N TRP A 218 32.71 3.97 -14.09
CA TRP A 218 32.54 2.64 -14.69
C TRP A 218 31.68 2.68 -15.97
N THR A 219 30.61 3.49 -15.95
CA THR A 219 29.71 3.64 -17.11
C THR A 219 30.41 4.27 -18.32
N TRP A 220 31.26 5.26 -18.07
CA TRP A 220 32.08 5.88 -19.12
C TRP A 220 33.11 4.89 -19.71
N MET A 221 33.74 4.09 -18.87
CA MET A 221 34.74 3.11 -19.32
C MET A 221 34.09 1.94 -20.08
N HIS A 222 32.91 1.47 -19.69
CA HIS A 222 32.38 0.18 -20.15
C HIS A 222 31.06 0.26 -20.91
N LEU A 223 30.14 1.17 -20.57
CA LEU A 223 28.81 1.23 -21.19
C LEU A 223 28.75 2.18 -22.39
N TRP A 224 29.38 3.35 -22.30
CA TRP A 224 29.33 4.37 -23.35
C TRP A 224 30.66 5.09 -23.55
N PRO A 225 31.76 4.37 -23.86
CA PRO A 225 33.09 4.94 -23.99
C PRO A 225 33.20 6.01 -25.08
N ASN A 226 32.35 5.92 -26.11
CA ASN A 226 32.32 6.82 -27.26
C ASN A 226 31.30 7.96 -27.11
N ALA A 227 30.37 7.89 -26.14
CA ALA A 227 29.32 8.90 -25.96
C ALA A 227 29.79 10.02 -25.04
N THR A 228 30.78 10.79 -25.49
CA THR A 228 31.52 11.78 -24.69
C THR A 228 30.64 12.84 -24.02
N THR A 229 29.68 13.39 -24.76
CA THR A 229 28.73 14.38 -24.23
C THR A 229 27.84 13.77 -23.15
N TRP A 230 27.34 12.56 -23.37
CA TRP A 230 26.52 11.84 -22.42
C TRP A 230 27.33 11.43 -21.18
N SER A 231 28.56 10.95 -21.36
CA SER A 231 29.47 10.59 -20.26
C SER A 231 29.67 11.73 -19.27
N ASP A 232 29.84 12.97 -19.77
CA ASP A 232 30.00 14.15 -18.91
C ASP A 232 28.71 14.56 -18.20
N ARG A 233 27.53 14.28 -18.79
CA ARG A 233 26.21 14.77 -18.29
C ARG A 233 25.42 13.74 -17.51
N SER A 234 25.69 12.46 -17.72
CA SER A 234 24.90 11.34 -17.14
C SER A 234 24.87 11.33 -15.61
N ASN A 235 25.88 11.87 -14.95
CA ASN A 235 25.92 11.94 -13.49
C ASN A 235 24.73 12.75 -12.93
N LEU A 236 24.50 13.98 -13.45
CA LEU A 236 23.35 14.78 -13.03
C LEU A 236 22.02 14.11 -13.39
N PHE A 237 21.94 13.46 -14.57
CA PHE A 237 20.75 12.72 -14.97
C PHE A 237 20.36 11.66 -13.93
N PHE A 238 21.30 10.84 -13.47
CA PHE A 238 21.01 9.80 -12.47
C PHE A 238 20.75 10.37 -11.07
N VAL A 239 21.35 11.50 -10.69
CA VAL A 239 21.02 12.21 -9.45
C VAL A 239 19.55 12.67 -9.46
N GLU A 240 19.09 13.26 -10.57
CA GLU A 240 17.71 13.75 -10.68
C GLU A 240 16.70 12.60 -10.80
N LEU A 241 17.02 11.56 -11.56
CA LEU A 241 16.20 10.35 -11.63
C LEU A 241 16.06 9.69 -10.24
N GLY A 242 17.18 9.60 -9.50
CA GLY A 242 17.18 9.08 -8.13
C GLY A 242 16.39 9.96 -7.15
N SER A 243 16.42 11.28 -7.34
CA SER A 243 15.60 12.21 -6.57
C SER A 243 14.11 11.97 -6.78
N ILE A 244 13.67 11.82 -8.04
CA ILE A 244 12.27 11.48 -8.38
C ILE A 244 11.88 10.13 -7.77
N ALA A 245 12.71 9.09 -7.96
CA ALA A 245 12.46 7.76 -7.38
C ALA A 245 12.32 7.82 -5.86
N SER A 246 13.19 8.58 -5.18
CA SER A 246 13.16 8.79 -3.73
C SER A 246 11.89 9.50 -3.26
N ILE A 247 11.37 10.46 -4.03
CA ILE A 247 10.10 11.16 -3.74
C ILE A 247 8.93 10.18 -3.79
N LEU A 248 8.84 9.40 -4.86
CA LEU A 248 7.76 8.42 -5.04
C LEU A 248 7.82 7.34 -3.94
N PHE A 249 9.02 6.86 -3.64
CA PHE A 249 9.26 5.93 -2.54
C PHE A 249 8.85 6.51 -1.19
N PHE A 250 9.26 7.74 -0.89
CA PHE A 250 8.93 8.46 0.33
C PHE A 250 7.42 8.66 0.49
N GLN A 251 6.74 9.09 -0.59
CA GLN A 251 5.30 9.29 -0.61
C GLN A 251 4.54 8.00 -0.29
N GLN A 252 4.97 6.89 -0.88
CA GLN A 252 4.34 5.58 -0.71
C GLN A 252 4.61 5.00 0.67
N THR A 253 5.88 4.93 1.10
CA THR A 253 6.26 4.25 2.35
C THR A 253 5.83 4.98 3.61
N LEU A 254 5.77 6.30 3.59
CA LEU A 254 5.30 7.10 4.72
C LEU A 254 3.81 7.48 4.63
N ASN A 255 3.12 7.00 3.58
CA ASN A 255 1.72 7.32 3.32
C ASN A 255 1.45 8.84 3.44
N VAL A 256 2.33 9.64 2.82
CA VAL A 256 2.32 11.11 2.94
C VAL A 256 1.00 11.72 2.48
N ARG A 257 0.34 11.07 1.52
CA ARG A 257 -0.96 11.49 0.99
C ARG A 257 -2.02 11.61 2.10
N HIS A 258 -2.04 10.67 3.03
CA HIS A 258 -3.01 10.65 4.14
C HIS A 258 -2.45 11.32 5.40
N ALA A 259 -1.17 11.10 5.71
CA ALA A 259 -0.55 11.64 6.92
C ALA A 259 -0.34 13.18 6.85
N LEU A 260 0.00 13.71 5.66
CA LEU A 260 0.36 15.12 5.44
C LEU A 260 -0.22 15.66 4.12
N PRO A 261 -1.55 15.80 3.99
CA PRO A 261 -2.20 16.19 2.72
C PRO A 261 -1.75 17.57 2.20
N ARG A 262 -1.40 18.50 3.11
CA ARG A 262 -0.86 19.82 2.72
C ARG A 262 0.52 19.71 2.06
N VAL A 263 1.40 18.88 2.59
CA VAL A 263 2.74 18.62 2.02
C VAL A 263 2.59 17.88 0.68
N ASN A 264 1.70 16.89 0.63
CA ASN A 264 1.46 16.10 -0.58
C ASN A 264 1.00 16.97 -1.77
N ARG A 265 0.30 18.07 -1.52
CA ARG A 265 -0.11 19.02 -2.58
C ARG A 265 1.09 19.62 -3.33
N TRP A 266 2.24 19.78 -2.67
CA TRP A 266 3.44 20.38 -3.22
C TRP A 266 4.48 19.37 -3.74
N ILE A 267 4.17 18.07 -3.66
CA ILE A 267 5.12 17.01 -4.03
C ILE A 267 5.51 17.01 -5.53
N TRP A 268 4.69 17.62 -6.37
CA TRP A 268 4.98 17.77 -7.79
C TRP A 268 6.14 18.73 -8.08
N LEU A 269 6.41 19.72 -7.20
CA LEU A 269 7.49 20.69 -7.40
C LEU A 269 8.88 20.02 -7.49
N PRO A 270 9.29 19.18 -6.50
CA PRO A 270 10.55 18.47 -6.62
C PRO A 270 10.58 17.45 -7.78
N ILE A 271 9.45 16.88 -8.15
CA ILE A 271 9.37 16.02 -9.36
C ILE A 271 9.64 16.85 -10.61
N LEU A 272 9.01 18.02 -10.73
CA LEU A 272 9.24 18.94 -11.84
C LEU A 272 10.70 19.41 -11.89
N LYS A 273 11.30 19.74 -10.74
CA LYS A 273 12.73 20.06 -10.64
C LYS A 273 13.58 18.94 -11.23
N GLY A 274 13.30 17.68 -10.85
CA GLY A 274 14.01 16.51 -11.36
C GLY A 274 13.86 16.33 -12.88
N LEU A 275 12.65 16.49 -13.41
CA LEU A 275 12.38 16.39 -14.86
C LEU A 275 13.10 17.49 -15.65
N VAL A 276 13.10 18.72 -15.14
CA VAL A 276 13.84 19.85 -15.75
C VAL A 276 15.35 19.57 -15.73
N GLY A 277 15.90 19.09 -14.60
CA GLY A 277 17.32 18.74 -14.48
C GLY A 277 17.73 17.64 -15.45
N MET A 278 16.91 16.59 -15.59
CA MET A 278 17.12 15.54 -16.59
C MET A 278 17.07 16.10 -18.03
N GLY A 279 16.11 16.97 -18.34
CA GLY A 279 15.99 17.60 -19.66
C GLY A 279 17.20 18.47 -20.02
N LEU A 280 17.73 19.23 -19.06
CA LEU A 280 18.94 20.05 -19.27
C LEU A 280 20.19 19.21 -19.58
N CYS A 281 20.25 17.96 -19.15
CA CYS A 281 21.35 17.06 -19.53
C CYS A 281 21.44 16.81 -21.05
N PHE A 282 20.34 16.97 -21.78
CA PHE A 282 20.32 16.81 -23.24
C PHE A 282 20.54 18.12 -24.01
N TRP A 283 20.38 19.26 -23.36
CA TRP A 283 20.48 20.56 -24.04
C TRP A 283 21.80 21.29 -23.73
N ALA A 284 21.91 21.88 -22.55
CA ALA A 284 23.08 22.67 -22.14
C ALA A 284 23.29 22.54 -20.63
N LEU A 285 24.49 22.09 -20.24
CA LEU A 285 24.88 21.94 -18.87
C LEU A 285 26.09 22.85 -18.57
N THR A 286 25.91 23.76 -17.61
CA THR A 286 26.98 24.62 -17.11
C THR A 286 27.26 24.33 -15.64
N PRO A 287 28.48 24.59 -15.12
CA PRO A 287 28.79 24.40 -13.71
C PRO A 287 27.82 25.11 -12.76
N PHE A 288 27.34 26.29 -13.14
CA PHE A 288 26.35 27.06 -12.38
C PHE A 288 25.01 26.31 -12.29
N LEU A 289 24.48 25.80 -13.41
CA LEU A 289 23.24 25.01 -13.41
C LEU A 289 23.38 23.73 -12.57
N VAL A 290 24.49 23.01 -12.73
CA VAL A 290 24.76 21.82 -11.93
C VAL A 290 24.72 22.15 -10.44
N SER A 291 25.35 23.25 -10.03
CA SER A 291 25.37 23.65 -8.61
C SER A 291 23.98 23.92 -8.04
N ILE A 292 23.09 24.56 -8.82
CA ILE A 292 21.69 24.81 -8.42
C ILE A 292 20.94 23.48 -8.20
N PHE A 293 21.06 22.55 -9.14
CA PHE A 293 20.36 21.27 -9.04
C PHE A 293 20.89 20.39 -7.89
N VAL A 294 22.20 20.37 -7.69
CA VAL A 294 22.82 19.65 -6.56
C VAL A 294 22.40 20.26 -5.22
N LEU A 295 22.41 21.59 -5.10
CA LEU A 295 21.93 22.28 -3.90
C LEU A 295 20.45 21.98 -3.64
N GLY A 296 19.62 22.03 -4.69
CA GLY A 296 18.20 21.67 -4.60
C GLY A 296 17.98 20.23 -4.11
N THR A 297 18.81 19.28 -4.56
CA THR A 297 18.78 17.90 -4.07
C THR A 297 19.16 17.82 -2.59
N GLY A 298 20.16 18.58 -2.14
CA GLY A 298 20.53 18.69 -0.72
C GLY A 298 19.36 19.20 0.15
N VAL A 299 18.66 20.24 -0.31
CA VAL A 299 17.46 20.77 0.39
C VAL A 299 16.36 19.70 0.47
N LEU A 300 16.15 18.91 -0.58
CA LEU A 300 15.20 17.80 -0.57
C LEU A 300 15.57 16.71 0.44
N MET A 301 16.86 16.35 0.53
CA MET A 301 17.34 15.37 1.53
C MET A 301 17.03 15.82 2.96
N LEU A 302 17.30 17.09 3.27
CA LEU A 302 17.00 17.67 4.59
C LEU A 302 15.48 17.70 4.84
N THR A 303 14.69 17.99 3.83
CA THR A 303 13.21 17.98 3.90
C THR A 303 12.69 16.57 4.20
N TYR A 304 13.18 15.53 3.51
CA TYR A 304 12.80 14.13 3.78
C TYR A 304 13.16 13.68 5.18
N TYR A 305 14.36 14.03 5.63
CA TYR A 305 14.77 13.77 6.99
C TYR A 305 13.85 14.44 8.01
N GLY A 306 13.55 15.73 7.83
CA GLY A 306 12.68 16.50 8.72
C GLY A 306 11.24 15.95 8.77
N ILE A 307 10.66 15.60 7.62
CA ILE A 307 9.31 14.99 7.56
C ILE A 307 9.33 13.60 8.20
N GLY A 308 10.36 12.79 7.92
CA GLY A 308 10.51 11.48 8.53
C GLY A 308 10.59 11.57 10.07
N LEU A 309 11.37 12.51 10.60
CA LEU A 309 11.49 12.77 12.04
C LEU A 309 10.16 13.26 12.66
N TYR A 310 9.44 14.14 11.96
CA TYR A 310 8.13 14.62 12.38
C TYR A 310 7.12 13.48 12.49
N LEU A 311 7.04 12.62 11.45
CA LEU A 311 6.14 11.47 11.44
C LEU A 311 6.52 10.43 12.49
N TRP A 312 7.82 10.21 12.72
CA TRP A 312 8.28 9.34 13.80
C TRP A 312 7.79 9.83 15.17
N ARG A 313 7.92 11.13 15.45
CA ARG A 313 7.39 11.74 16.69
C ARG A 313 5.87 11.64 16.83
N ARG A 314 5.17 11.51 15.68
CA ARG A 314 3.71 11.29 15.63
C ARG A 314 3.30 9.82 15.76
N GLY A 315 4.23 8.90 16.06
CA GLY A 315 3.94 7.49 16.29
C GLY A 315 4.03 6.57 15.05
N HIS A 316 4.45 7.09 13.88
CA HIS A 316 4.69 6.27 12.70
C HIS A 316 6.02 5.52 12.84
N ALA A 317 5.99 4.31 13.45
CA ALA A 317 7.19 3.57 13.82
C ALA A 317 8.16 3.28 12.65
N HIS A 318 7.66 3.08 11.42
CA HIS A 318 8.49 2.84 10.24
C HIS A 318 9.27 4.09 9.78
N ALA A 319 8.78 5.29 10.09
CA ALA A 319 9.45 6.55 9.74
C ALA A 319 10.83 6.71 10.41
N ARG A 320 11.08 6.02 11.55
CA ARG A 320 12.40 6.00 12.20
C ARG A 320 13.50 5.43 11.30
N TYR A 321 13.21 4.34 10.60
CA TYR A 321 14.20 3.71 9.71
C TYR A 321 14.48 4.58 8.50
N HIS A 322 13.45 5.21 7.96
CA HIS A 322 13.58 6.18 6.88
C HIS A 322 14.48 7.37 7.30
N SER A 323 14.23 7.95 8.47
CA SER A 323 15.05 9.06 9.00
C SER A 323 16.49 8.63 9.27
N MET A 324 16.71 7.43 9.85
CA MET A 324 18.06 6.91 10.08
C MET A 324 18.82 6.73 8.75
N GLY A 325 18.17 6.21 7.70
CA GLY A 325 18.80 6.07 6.39
C GLY A 325 19.26 7.41 5.81
N TRP A 326 18.41 8.43 5.82
CA TRP A 326 18.80 9.75 5.32
C TRP A 326 19.86 10.42 6.18
N LEU A 327 19.83 10.25 7.49
CA LEU A 327 20.82 10.82 8.41
C LEU A 327 22.25 10.38 8.07
N THR A 328 22.45 9.10 7.70
CA THR A 328 23.78 8.57 7.35
C THR A 328 24.41 9.31 6.17
N VAL A 329 23.62 9.54 5.12
CA VAL A 329 24.07 10.24 3.90
C VAL A 329 24.24 11.74 4.17
N ILE A 330 23.34 12.35 4.95
CA ILE A 330 23.43 13.77 5.31
C ILE A 330 24.71 14.05 6.08
N ILE A 331 25.09 13.22 7.05
CA ILE A 331 26.32 13.40 7.83
C ILE A 331 27.54 13.44 6.90
N VAL A 332 27.66 12.46 5.99
CA VAL A 332 28.82 12.40 5.08
C VAL A 332 28.82 13.58 4.11
N ASN A 333 27.67 13.95 3.54
CA ASN A 333 27.58 15.11 2.65
C ASN A 333 27.92 16.43 3.38
N VAL A 334 27.47 16.62 4.63
CA VAL A 334 27.82 17.79 5.44
C VAL A 334 29.34 17.84 5.68
N LEU A 335 29.97 16.71 6.00
CA LEU A 335 31.43 16.65 6.17
C LEU A 335 32.17 17.01 4.87
N ILE A 336 31.69 16.53 3.71
CA ILE A 336 32.25 16.88 2.41
C ILE A 336 32.10 18.38 2.14
N ILE A 337 30.93 18.97 2.42
CA ILE A 337 30.69 20.41 2.23
C ILE A 337 31.57 21.25 3.17
N LEU A 338 31.67 20.87 4.45
CA LEU A 338 32.50 21.56 5.43
C LEU A 338 33.99 21.54 5.04
N GLN A 339 34.45 20.42 4.47
CA GLN A 339 35.79 20.31 3.90
C GLN A 339 35.92 21.22 2.66
N ALA A 340 34.96 21.17 1.75
CA ALA A 340 34.98 21.91 0.50
C ALA A 340 34.97 23.45 0.70
N THR A 341 34.30 23.89 1.78
CA THR A 341 34.24 25.31 2.17
C THR A 341 35.36 25.73 3.10
N ASN A 342 36.32 24.85 3.41
CA ASN A 342 37.42 25.07 4.37
C ASN A 342 36.96 25.46 5.79
N LEU A 343 35.70 25.22 6.15
CA LEU A 343 35.18 25.40 7.51
C LEU A 343 35.74 24.36 8.50
N VAL A 344 35.99 23.15 7.99
CA VAL A 344 36.69 22.10 8.74
C VAL A 344 37.90 21.65 7.92
N ARG A 345 39.08 21.73 8.54
CA ARG A 345 40.34 21.33 7.91
C ARG A 345 40.69 19.90 8.32
N PHE A 346 40.69 19.01 7.38
CA PHE A 346 41.29 17.69 7.58
C PHE A 346 42.76 17.74 7.12
N GLU A 347 43.66 17.79 8.04
CA GLU A 347 45.09 17.85 7.75
C GLU A 347 45.58 16.60 6.99
N GLN A 348 44.91 15.46 7.27
CA GLN A 348 45.29 14.19 6.67
C GLN A 348 44.64 14.00 5.29
N VAL A 349 45.44 13.93 4.24
CA VAL A 349 45.00 13.76 2.85
C VAL A 349 44.17 12.49 2.66
N TRP A 350 44.53 11.40 3.34
CA TRP A 350 43.81 10.14 3.26
C TRP A 350 42.37 10.26 3.75
N LEU A 351 42.10 11.09 4.76
CA LEU A 351 40.73 11.28 5.26
C LEU A 351 39.89 12.05 4.24
N ARG A 352 40.49 12.97 3.48
CA ARG A 352 39.83 13.68 2.38
C ARG A 352 39.41 12.73 1.25
N SER A 353 40.29 11.79 0.88
CA SER A 353 40.01 10.74 -0.10
C SER A 353 38.92 9.79 0.41
N ALA A 354 39.06 9.28 1.65
CA ALA A 354 38.09 8.36 2.25
C ALA A 354 36.68 8.94 2.34
N LEU A 355 36.51 10.25 2.64
CA LEU A 355 35.21 10.91 2.66
C LEU A 355 34.51 10.88 1.30
N ARG A 356 35.26 11.02 0.22
CA ARG A 356 34.70 11.06 -1.14
C ARG A 356 34.32 9.68 -1.66
N PHE A 357 35.01 8.64 -1.29
CA PHE A 357 34.84 7.29 -1.81
C PHE A 357 34.29 6.31 -0.76
N GLU A 358 35.12 5.85 0.18
CA GLU A 358 34.76 4.76 1.07
C GLU A 358 33.59 5.13 1.99
N LEU A 359 33.65 6.31 2.64
CA LEU A 359 32.59 6.73 3.57
C LEU A 359 31.29 7.05 2.85
N MET A 360 31.32 7.56 1.62
CA MET A 360 30.12 7.79 0.82
C MET A 360 29.44 6.48 0.39
N LEU A 361 30.21 5.50 -0.11
CA LEU A 361 29.67 4.17 -0.45
C LEU A 361 29.10 3.48 0.80
N PHE A 362 29.76 3.62 1.92
CA PHE A 362 29.31 3.09 3.19
C PHE A 362 27.99 3.74 3.66
N ALA A 363 27.89 5.06 3.65
CA ALA A 363 26.69 5.80 4.04
C ALA A 363 25.49 5.44 3.14
N THR A 364 25.71 5.31 1.84
CA THR A 364 24.66 4.92 0.90
C THR A 364 24.26 3.45 1.07
N THR A 365 25.19 2.55 1.42
CA THR A 365 24.86 1.15 1.78
C THR A 365 23.99 1.08 3.02
N LEU A 366 24.33 1.86 4.06
CA LEU A 366 23.50 1.98 5.26
C LEU A 366 22.12 2.53 4.96
N GLN A 367 22.06 3.58 4.16
CA GLN A 367 20.78 4.16 3.71
C GLN A 367 19.91 3.10 3.04
N ALA A 368 20.45 2.36 2.06
CA ALA A 368 19.74 1.30 1.38
C ALA A 368 19.23 0.23 2.38
N GLY A 369 20.06 -0.20 3.32
CA GLY A 369 19.67 -1.15 4.36
C GLY A 369 18.53 -0.65 5.24
N PHE A 370 18.58 0.59 5.71
CA PHE A 370 17.51 1.18 6.51
C PHE A 370 16.21 1.35 5.72
N LEU A 371 16.29 1.72 4.44
CA LEU A 371 15.12 1.82 3.58
C LEU A 371 14.49 0.45 3.32
N ALA A 372 15.31 -0.61 3.13
CA ALA A 372 14.82 -1.98 3.03
C ALA A 372 14.07 -2.43 4.29
N ILE A 373 14.62 -2.11 5.48
CA ILE A 373 13.95 -2.40 6.76
C ILE A 373 12.62 -1.64 6.86
N ALA A 374 12.58 -0.37 6.42
CA ALA A 374 11.36 0.43 6.42
C ALA A 374 10.24 -0.21 5.57
N VAL A 375 10.56 -0.66 4.35
CA VAL A 375 9.63 -1.37 3.46
C VAL A 375 9.18 -2.69 4.07
N GLY A 376 10.13 -3.50 4.58
CA GLY A 376 9.83 -4.79 5.22
C GLY A 376 8.89 -4.65 6.43
N TYR A 377 9.13 -3.66 7.27
CA TYR A 377 8.26 -3.36 8.41
C TYR A 377 6.84 -2.96 7.98
N GLN A 378 6.73 -2.09 6.97
CA GLN A 378 5.44 -1.67 6.42
C GLN A 378 4.66 -2.87 5.86
N PHE A 379 5.34 -3.72 5.11
CA PHE A 379 4.75 -4.94 4.52
C PHE A 379 4.23 -5.89 5.60
N GLN A 380 5.04 -6.20 6.62
CA GLN A 380 4.63 -7.06 7.73
C GLN A 380 3.41 -6.50 8.48
N LYS A 381 3.39 -5.17 8.71
CA LYS A 381 2.24 -4.53 9.35
C LYS A 381 0.99 -4.66 8.50
N ALA A 382 1.07 -4.38 7.19
CA ALA A 382 -0.07 -4.50 6.28
C ALA A 382 -0.61 -5.93 6.18
N GLN A 383 0.25 -6.94 6.24
CA GLN A 383 -0.17 -8.35 6.30
C GLN A 383 -0.92 -8.65 7.60
N LYS A 384 -0.37 -8.24 8.73
CA LYS A 384 -1.01 -8.46 10.04
C LYS A 384 -2.39 -7.80 10.12
N ASP A 385 -2.50 -6.55 9.65
CA ASP A 385 -3.78 -5.81 9.63
C ASP A 385 -4.83 -6.56 8.77
N ARG A 386 -4.43 -7.14 7.63
CA ARG A 386 -5.31 -7.98 6.79
C ARG A 386 -5.73 -9.29 7.47
N GLU A 387 -4.81 -9.98 8.15
CA GLU A 387 -5.10 -11.21 8.87
C GLU A 387 -6.11 -10.96 10.01
N GLU A 388 -5.94 -9.86 10.75
CA GLU A 388 -6.87 -9.45 11.80
C GLU A 388 -8.26 -9.12 11.25
N GLU A 389 -8.33 -8.43 10.10
CA GLU A 389 -9.60 -8.11 9.42
C GLU A 389 -10.31 -9.39 8.94
N HIS A 390 -9.57 -10.32 8.32
CA HIS A 390 -10.10 -11.62 7.89
C HIS A 390 -10.62 -12.45 9.07
N ALA A 391 -9.87 -12.52 10.17
CA ALA A 391 -10.29 -13.23 11.37
C ALA A 391 -11.55 -12.62 12.00
N ALA A 392 -11.64 -11.28 12.06
CA ALA A 392 -12.82 -10.58 12.56
C ALA A 392 -14.05 -10.86 11.67
N ARG A 393 -13.88 -10.85 10.35
CA ARG A 393 -14.95 -11.16 9.40
C ARG A 393 -15.44 -12.61 9.55
N GLN A 394 -14.54 -13.57 9.61
CA GLN A 394 -14.89 -14.98 9.81
C GLN A 394 -15.65 -15.21 11.12
N LYS A 395 -15.24 -14.53 12.21
CA LYS A 395 -15.93 -14.59 13.48
C LYS A 395 -17.36 -14.04 13.40
N LEU A 396 -17.55 -12.91 12.69
CA LEU A 396 -18.87 -12.33 12.46
C LEU A 396 -19.76 -13.28 11.66
N GLU A 397 -19.24 -13.84 10.57
CA GLU A 397 -19.95 -14.79 9.73
C GLU A 397 -20.41 -16.02 10.52
N LYS A 398 -19.52 -16.58 11.36
CA LYS A 398 -19.87 -17.69 12.24
C LYS A 398 -20.97 -17.35 13.25
N ASN A 399 -20.92 -16.16 13.86
CA ASN A 399 -21.95 -15.72 14.80
C ASN A 399 -23.33 -15.59 14.12
N LEU A 400 -23.37 -15.15 12.85
CA LEU A 400 -24.60 -15.10 12.07
C LEU A 400 -25.12 -16.50 11.72
N ASP A 401 -24.24 -17.45 11.41
CA ASP A 401 -24.63 -18.85 11.17
C ASP A 401 -25.21 -19.50 12.44
N ASP A 402 -24.58 -19.27 13.60
CA ASP A 402 -25.08 -19.76 14.87
C ASP A 402 -26.48 -19.17 15.22
N ALA A 403 -26.72 -17.88 14.89
CA ALA A 403 -28.02 -17.24 15.06
C ALA A 403 -29.09 -17.79 14.08
N HIS A 404 -28.70 -18.11 12.86
CA HIS A 404 -29.59 -18.73 11.85
C HIS A 404 -30.10 -20.10 12.32
N ILE A 405 -29.23 -20.95 12.87
CA ILE A 405 -29.64 -22.26 13.44
C ILE A 405 -30.71 -22.09 14.52
N VAL A 406 -30.59 -21.07 15.38
CA VAL A 406 -31.60 -20.79 16.41
C VAL A 406 -32.90 -20.29 15.80
N GLN A 407 -32.85 -19.45 14.76
CA GLN A 407 -34.03 -18.94 14.07
C GLN A 407 -34.79 -20.04 13.33
N GLU A 408 -34.08 -20.98 12.66
CA GLU A 408 -34.71 -22.14 12.02
C GLU A 408 -35.56 -22.97 13.01
N ALA A 409 -35.15 -23.04 14.27
CA ALA A 409 -35.94 -23.75 15.31
C ALA A 409 -37.27 -23.06 15.65
N PHE A 410 -37.49 -21.79 15.23
CA PHE A 410 -38.76 -21.08 15.41
C PHE A 410 -39.78 -21.42 14.33
N ILE A 411 -39.35 -22.01 13.21
CA ILE A 411 -40.24 -22.39 12.12
C ILE A 411 -40.96 -23.68 12.48
N PRO A 412 -42.31 -23.68 12.46
CA PRO A 412 -43.09 -24.87 12.82
C PRO A 412 -42.97 -25.92 11.70
N HIS A 413 -42.94 -27.18 12.11
CA HIS A 413 -42.98 -28.30 11.17
C HIS A 413 -44.40 -28.51 10.60
N ASP A 414 -44.48 -29.20 9.48
CA ASP A 414 -45.76 -29.63 8.91
C ASP A 414 -46.56 -30.47 9.93
N LEU A 415 -47.85 -30.28 9.98
CA LEU A 415 -48.72 -30.96 10.92
C LEU A 415 -49.97 -31.53 10.26
N LYS A 416 -50.25 -32.79 10.54
CA LYS A 416 -51.49 -33.45 10.10
C LYS A 416 -52.30 -33.85 11.32
N GLY A 417 -53.49 -33.20 11.45
CA GLY A 417 -54.50 -33.54 12.44
C GLY A 417 -55.64 -34.41 11.87
N GLN A 418 -56.65 -34.67 12.68
CA GLN A 418 -57.83 -35.43 12.24
C GLN A 418 -58.71 -34.66 11.25
N ARG A 419 -58.78 -33.31 11.40
CA ARG A 419 -59.66 -32.40 10.66
C ARG A 419 -58.92 -31.31 9.88
N PHE A 420 -57.59 -31.35 9.84
CA PHE A 420 -56.77 -30.36 9.16
C PHE A 420 -55.40 -30.95 8.77
N GLU A 421 -54.82 -30.34 7.77
CA GLU A 421 -53.41 -30.58 7.39
C GLU A 421 -52.74 -29.25 7.10
N ILE A 422 -51.54 -29.02 7.66
CA ILE A 422 -50.76 -27.78 7.55
C ILE A 422 -49.43 -28.10 6.92
N VAL A 423 -49.00 -27.28 5.95
CA VAL A 423 -47.62 -27.20 5.47
C VAL A 423 -47.15 -25.75 5.56
N THR A 424 -45.86 -25.61 5.85
CA THR A 424 -45.21 -24.31 6.07
C THR A 424 -43.95 -24.18 5.21
N SER A 425 -43.71 -22.99 4.68
CA SER A 425 -42.49 -22.67 3.95
C SER A 425 -41.96 -21.34 4.41
N HIS A 426 -40.63 -21.26 4.60
CA HIS A 426 -39.93 -20.05 5.01
C HIS A 426 -38.56 -19.98 4.33
N HIS A 427 -38.33 -18.93 3.57
CA HIS A 427 -37.08 -18.66 2.85
C HIS A 427 -36.64 -17.25 3.13
N PRO A 428 -35.64 -17.04 4.01
CA PRO A 428 -35.13 -15.70 4.30
C PRO A 428 -34.31 -15.16 3.13
N SER A 429 -34.44 -13.87 2.84
CA SER A 429 -33.69 -13.15 1.79
C SER A 429 -32.22 -12.94 2.13
N ALA A 430 -31.90 -12.95 3.42
CA ALA A 430 -30.55 -12.87 3.99
C ALA A 430 -30.29 -14.09 4.89
N ARG A 431 -29.16 -14.13 5.59
CA ARG A 431 -28.89 -15.21 6.56
C ARG A 431 -29.90 -15.27 7.72
N LEU A 432 -30.53 -14.14 8.04
CA LEU A 432 -31.54 -14.02 9.07
C LEU A 432 -32.72 -13.22 8.50
N GLY A 433 -33.94 -13.74 8.64
CA GLY A 433 -35.16 -13.11 8.17
C GLY A 433 -35.94 -12.39 9.25
N GLY A 434 -36.81 -11.47 8.84
CA GLY A 434 -37.81 -10.80 9.70
C GLY A 434 -39.10 -11.58 9.83
N ASP A 435 -39.44 -12.36 8.79
CA ASP A 435 -40.67 -13.16 8.73
C ASP A 435 -40.76 -14.19 9.84
N TRP A 436 -41.97 -14.37 10.35
CA TRP A 436 -42.29 -15.44 11.28
C TRP A 436 -43.67 -16.01 10.97
N LEU A 437 -43.80 -17.33 11.16
CA LEU A 437 -45.09 -18.03 11.10
C LEU A 437 -45.19 -19.06 12.23
N GLY A 438 -46.40 -19.34 12.63
CA GLY A 438 -46.64 -20.24 13.73
C GLY A 438 -48.06 -20.80 13.76
N TYR A 439 -48.23 -21.87 14.50
CA TYR A 439 -49.55 -22.39 14.83
C TYR A 439 -49.58 -22.96 16.26
N HIS A 440 -50.81 -23.01 16.84
CA HIS A 440 -51.09 -23.68 18.10
C HIS A 440 -52.33 -24.55 17.96
N HIS A 441 -52.19 -25.85 18.22
CA HIS A 441 -53.28 -26.80 18.22
C HIS A 441 -53.72 -27.10 19.65
N ASP A 442 -54.81 -26.47 20.07
CA ASP A 442 -55.46 -26.73 21.34
C ASP A 442 -56.41 -27.93 21.22
N VAL A 443 -55.95 -29.08 21.71
CA VAL A 443 -56.67 -30.35 21.59
C VAL A 443 -57.87 -30.38 22.57
N ILE A 444 -57.78 -29.68 23.71
CA ILE A 444 -58.83 -29.68 24.76
C ILE A 444 -60.05 -28.90 24.24
N HIS A 445 -59.83 -27.70 23.71
CA HIS A 445 -60.92 -26.84 23.21
C HIS A 445 -61.18 -27.06 21.71
N LYS A 446 -60.51 -28.04 21.09
CA LYS A 446 -60.63 -28.41 19.65
C LYS A 446 -60.46 -27.18 18.75
N ARG A 447 -59.45 -26.35 19.09
CA ARG A 447 -59.18 -25.09 18.42
C ARG A 447 -57.81 -25.14 17.75
N LEU A 448 -57.70 -24.62 16.52
CA LEU A 448 -56.47 -24.42 15.81
C LEU A 448 -56.23 -22.94 15.58
N ILE A 449 -55.15 -22.38 16.14
CA ILE A 449 -54.73 -21.00 15.92
C ILE A 449 -53.59 -20.98 14.92
N LEU A 450 -53.70 -20.18 13.85
CA LEU A 450 -52.66 -19.98 12.85
C LEU A 450 -52.25 -18.51 12.88
N ALA A 451 -50.91 -18.25 12.69
CA ALA A 451 -50.39 -16.89 12.67
C ALA A 451 -49.28 -16.78 11.63
N ILE A 452 -49.20 -15.61 10.99
CA ILE A 452 -48.12 -15.19 10.14
C ILE A 452 -47.78 -13.74 10.42
N CYS A 453 -46.49 -13.40 10.40
CA CYS A 453 -46.00 -12.08 10.74
C CYS A 453 -44.82 -11.72 9.83
N ASP A 454 -44.75 -10.47 9.44
CA ASP A 454 -43.63 -9.89 8.71
C ASP A 454 -43.11 -8.67 9.44
N VAL A 455 -41.82 -8.64 9.74
CA VAL A 455 -41.12 -7.57 10.47
C VAL A 455 -40.38 -6.69 9.49
N THR A 456 -40.61 -5.39 9.53
CA THR A 456 -39.96 -4.42 8.65
C THR A 456 -38.42 -4.52 8.70
N GLY A 457 -37.78 -4.63 7.51
CA GLY A 457 -36.32 -4.76 7.38
C GLY A 457 -35.82 -6.20 7.47
N HIS A 458 -34.51 -6.41 7.43
CA HIS A 458 -33.89 -7.72 7.37
C HIS A 458 -32.66 -7.82 8.29
N GLY A 459 -32.16 -9.04 8.48
CA GLY A 459 -30.97 -9.29 9.27
C GLY A 459 -31.24 -9.37 10.79
N LEU A 460 -30.19 -9.25 11.58
CA LEU A 460 -30.22 -9.55 13.02
C LEU A 460 -31.29 -8.78 13.83
N PRO A 461 -31.52 -7.47 13.62
CA PRO A 461 -32.56 -6.76 14.38
C PRO A 461 -33.97 -7.29 14.13
N ALA A 462 -34.32 -7.55 12.87
CA ALA A 462 -35.63 -8.10 12.48
C ALA A 462 -35.80 -9.53 13.04
N ALA A 463 -34.76 -10.37 12.91
CA ALA A 463 -34.73 -11.74 13.45
C ALA A 463 -34.93 -11.81 14.98
N LEU A 464 -34.34 -10.85 15.72
CA LEU A 464 -34.51 -10.79 17.17
C LEU A 464 -35.95 -10.41 17.54
N LEU A 465 -36.59 -9.50 16.78
CA LEU A 465 -37.98 -9.13 17.00
C LEU A 465 -38.91 -10.29 16.62
N SER A 466 -38.69 -11.00 15.52
CA SER A 466 -39.45 -12.19 15.15
C SER A 466 -39.35 -13.29 16.21
N GLY A 467 -38.15 -13.48 16.81
CA GLY A 467 -37.96 -14.39 17.94
C GLY A 467 -38.75 -13.96 19.21
N ALA A 468 -38.81 -12.66 19.48
CA ALA A 468 -39.64 -12.12 20.59
C ALA A 468 -41.14 -12.35 20.35
N ILE A 469 -41.59 -12.17 19.09
CA ILE A 469 -42.98 -12.44 18.68
C ILE A 469 -43.28 -13.94 18.80
N HIS A 470 -42.36 -14.82 18.35
CA HIS A 470 -42.47 -16.29 18.53
C HIS A 470 -42.70 -16.66 20.01
N GLY A 471 -41.81 -16.15 20.89
CA GLY A 471 -41.91 -16.42 22.33
C GLY A 471 -43.22 -15.92 22.95
N ALA A 472 -43.65 -14.70 22.59
CA ALA A 472 -44.89 -14.11 23.03
C ALA A 472 -46.12 -14.91 22.57
N PHE A 473 -46.19 -15.26 21.29
CA PHE A 473 -47.28 -16.04 20.72
C PHE A 473 -47.43 -17.40 21.42
N HIS A 474 -46.37 -18.19 21.51
CA HIS A 474 -46.43 -19.52 22.11
C HIS A 474 -46.65 -19.50 23.64
N GLY A 475 -46.13 -18.49 24.32
CA GLY A 475 -46.35 -18.30 25.74
C GLY A 475 -47.83 -17.92 26.05
N LEU A 476 -48.36 -16.99 25.29
CA LEU A 476 -49.73 -16.52 25.47
C LEU A 476 -50.79 -17.52 25.01
N ALA A 477 -50.58 -18.20 23.87
CA ALA A 477 -51.51 -19.21 23.34
C ALA A 477 -51.70 -20.43 24.25
N ARG A 478 -50.81 -20.66 25.23
CA ARG A 478 -50.86 -21.75 26.20
C ARG A 478 -51.23 -21.29 27.63
N ALA A 479 -51.55 -20.00 27.84
CA ALA A 479 -51.87 -19.49 29.13
C ALA A 479 -53.28 -19.93 29.57
N GLU A 480 -53.48 -20.30 30.83
CA GLU A 480 -54.79 -20.72 31.40
C GLU A 480 -55.90 -19.67 31.24
N GLU A 481 -55.53 -18.40 31.17
CA GLU A 481 -56.46 -17.28 30.97
C GLU A 481 -57.17 -17.32 29.61
N VAL A 482 -56.58 -18.03 28.64
CA VAL A 482 -57.06 -18.18 27.26
C VAL A 482 -58.21 -19.17 27.14
N ASP A 483 -58.29 -20.12 28.05
CA ASP A 483 -59.30 -21.18 28.06
C ASP A 483 -60.74 -20.68 28.20
N ALA A 484 -60.91 -19.57 28.90
CA ALA A 484 -62.22 -18.95 29.15
C ALA A 484 -62.71 -17.99 28.04
N LEU A 485 -61.81 -17.61 27.08
CA LEU A 485 -62.12 -16.61 26.07
C LEU A 485 -62.75 -17.19 24.83
N LYS A 486 -63.72 -16.48 24.24
CA LYS A 486 -64.19 -16.77 22.89
C LYS A 486 -63.16 -16.40 21.84
N ALA A 487 -63.20 -17.04 20.67
CA ALA A 487 -62.18 -16.85 19.65
C ALA A 487 -61.90 -15.38 19.25
N PRO A 488 -62.88 -14.49 19.05
CA PRO A 488 -62.63 -13.08 18.71
C PRO A 488 -61.89 -12.31 19.83
N GLU A 489 -62.30 -12.54 21.07
CA GLU A 489 -61.71 -11.90 22.25
C GLU A 489 -60.26 -12.40 22.49
N LEU A 490 -60.03 -13.68 22.27
CA LEU A 490 -58.74 -14.33 22.33
C LEU A 490 -57.76 -13.73 21.29
N LEU A 491 -58.15 -13.66 20.03
CA LEU A 491 -57.30 -13.15 18.95
C LEU A 491 -56.94 -11.68 19.18
N ALA A 492 -57.92 -10.85 19.59
CA ALA A 492 -57.65 -9.44 19.90
C ALA A 492 -56.70 -9.28 21.09
N MET A 493 -56.86 -10.09 22.14
CA MET A 493 -55.95 -10.10 23.30
C MET A 493 -54.54 -10.52 22.91
N LEU A 494 -54.40 -11.58 22.11
CA LEU A 494 -53.08 -12.05 21.63
C LEU A 494 -52.35 -10.97 20.84
N LEU A 495 -53.01 -10.35 19.86
CA LEU A 495 -52.41 -9.28 19.07
C LEU A 495 -52.08 -8.03 19.92
N GLN A 496 -52.95 -7.66 20.89
CA GLN A 496 -52.68 -6.54 21.78
C GLN A 496 -51.44 -6.78 22.65
N ARG A 497 -51.30 -7.99 23.22
CA ARG A 497 -50.11 -8.35 24.01
C ARG A 497 -48.83 -8.45 23.19
N ILE A 498 -48.90 -8.98 21.96
CA ILE A 498 -47.79 -8.99 21.05
C ILE A 498 -47.41 -7.57 20.63
N ASN A 499 -48.41 -6.66 20.40
CA ASN A 499 -48.15 -5.26 20.12
C ASN A 499 -47.37 -4.58 21.24
N GLU A 500 -47.70 -4.86 22.51
CA GLU A 500 -46.95 -4.33 23.66
C GLU A 500 -45.48 -4.74 23.58
N VAL A 501 -45.15 -6.01 23.25
CA VAL A 501 -43.78 -6.50 23.07
C VAL A 501 -43.08 -5.78 21.91
N VAL A 502 -43.78 -5.62 20.78
CA VAL A 502 -43.21 -4.92 19.61
C VAL A 502 -42.98 -3.43 19.94
N CYS A 503 -43.93 -2.74 20.55
CA CYS A 503 -43.78 -1.34 20.98
C CYS A 503 -42.58 -1.13 21.92
N MET A 504 -42.36 -2.03 22.89
CA MET A 504 -41.20 -1.97 23.80
C MET A 504 -39.87 -2.08 23.05
N THR A 505 -39.82 -2.90 21.99
CA THR A 505 -38.63 -3.09 21.16
C THR A 505 -38.47 -1.98 20.13
N ALA A 506 -39.58 -1.56 19.49
CA ALA A 506 -39.62 -0.53 18.45
C ALA A 506 -39.24 0.88 18.96
N ALA A 507 -39.45 1.17 20.25
CA ALA A 507 -39.12 2.47 20.85
C ALA A 507 -37.70 2.98 20.55
N ASN A 508 -36.74 2.07 20.32
CA ASN A 508 -35.34 2.38 20.02
C ASN A 508 -34.87 1.94 18.63
N THR A 509 -35.68 1.20 17.87
CA THR A 509 -35.23 0.56 16.60
C THR A 509 -36.05 0.99 15.39
N SER A 510 -37.21 1.63 15.60
CA SER A 510 -38.17 1.96 14.53
C SER A 510 -38.69 0.75 13.74
N LEU A 511 -38.55 -0.47 14.28
CA LEU A 511 -39.06 -1.69 13.66
C LEU A 511 -40.57 -1.79 13.91
N LEU A 512 -41.32 -2.16 12.88
CA LEU A 512 -42.73 -2.46 12.92
C LEU A 512 -42.93 -3.90 12.50
N ALA A 513 -44.13 -4.45 12.78
CA ALA A 513 -44.48 -5.76 12.27
C ALA A 513 -45.94 -5.76 11.79
N THR A 514 -46.18 -6.48 10.68
CA THR A 514 -47.55 -6.80 10.27
C THR A 514 -47.87 -8.22 10.73
N MET A 515 -49.11 -8.48 11.16
CA MET A 515 -49.46 -9.82 11.64
C MET A 515 -50.91 -10.16 11.30
N LEU A 516 -51.14 -11.37 10.84
CA LEU A 516 -52.47 -11.96 10.67
C LEU A 516 -52.55 -13.22 11.56
N ILE A 517 -53.58 -13.25 12.38
CA ILE A 517 -53.88 -14.42 13.24
C ILE A 517 -55.33 -14.86 13.04
N LEU A 518 -55.53 -16.16 13.02
CA LEU A 518 -56.87 -16.72 12.92
C LEU A 518 -57.06 -17.93 13.84
N SER A 519 -58.31 -18.16 14.27
CA SER A 519 -58.73 -19.29 15.10
C SER A 519 -59.82 -20.11 14.40
N ILE A 520 -59.56 -21.37 14.25
CA ILE A 520 -60.49 -22.35 13.62
C ILE A 520 -61.05 -23.22 14.72
N ASP A 521 -62.34 -23.17 14.91
CA ASP A 521 -63.08 -24.16 15.70
C ASP A 521 -63.23 -25.44 14.88
N LEU A 522 -62.55 -26.50 15.32
CA LEU A 522 -62.51 -27.77 14.60
C LEU A 522 -63.81 -28.59 14.73
N GLU A 523 -64.76 -28.21 15.61
CA GLU A 523 -66.07 -28.86 15.70
C GLU A 523 -67.11 -28.21 14.80
N THR A 524 -67.19 -26.89 14.87
CA THR A 524 -68.19 -26.11 14.15
C THR A 524 -67.72 -25.66 12.78
N GLY A 525 -66.42 -25.67 12.52
CA GLY A 525 -65.80 -25.12 11.33
C GLY A 525 -65.77 -23.60 11.29
N ARG A 526 -66.14 -22.88 12.37
CA ARG A 526 -66.11 -21.43 12.41
C ARG A 526 -64.65 -20.94 12.44
N ILE A 527 -64.33 -19.97 11.56
CA ILE A 527 -63.03 -19.33 11.44
C ILE A 527 -63.20 -17.86 11.87
N ASP A 528 -62.61 -17.48 12.96
CA ASP A 528 -62.50 -16.07 13.38
C ASP A 528 -61.09 -15.60 13.04
N TYR A 529 -60.91 -14.32 12.62
CA TYR A 529 -59.63 -13.74 12.26
C TYR A 529 -59.42 -12.33 12.81
N CYS A 530 -58.16 -11.98 12.96
CA CYS A 530 -57.74 -10.64 13.39
C CYS A 530 -56.48 -10.24 12.63
N ASN A 531 -56.53 -9.08 11.93
CA ASN A 531 -55.46 -8.61 11.03
C ASN A 531 -54.87 -7.29 11.54
N ALA A 532 -53.57 -7.25 11.74
CA ALA A 532 -52.77 -6.08 12.12
C ALA A 532 -51.92 -5.60 10.93
N GLY A 533 -52.57 -5.17 9.84
CA GLY A 533 -51.93 -4.59 8.66
C GLY A 533 -51.17 -5.58 7.74
N HIS A 534 -51.42 -6.88 7.93
CA HIS A 534 -50.78 -7.93 7.10
C HIS A 534 -51.51 -8.17 5.77
N THR A 535 -50.86 -8.89 4.85
CA THR A 535 -51.44 -9.30 3.57
C THR A 535 -52.79 -10.00 3.74
N PRO A 536 -53.65 -9.99 2.70
CA PRO A 536 -54.98 -10.59 2.78
C PRO A 536 -54.98 -12.09 3.07
N LEU A 537 -55.90 -12.55 3.93
CA LEU A 537 -56.21 -13.95 4.10
C LEU A 537 -56.87 -14.47 2.82
N VAL A 538 -56.41 -15.59 2.28
CA VAL A 538 -57.01 -16.25 1.12
C VAL A 538 -57.65 -17.56 1.55
N LEU A 539 -58.95 -17.73 1.25
CA LEU A 539 -59.69 -18.99 1.37
C LEU A 539 -60.06 -19.48 -0.02
N VAL A 540 -59.69 -20.71 -0.35
CA VAL A 540 -60.13 -21.34 -1.60
C VAL A 540 -61.19 -22.40 -1.30
N ARG A 541 -62.40 -22.19 -1.87
CA ARG A 541 -63.58 -23.06 -1.73
C ARG A 541 -64.14 -23.36 -3.09
N ASP A 542 -64.44 -24.60 -3.41
CA ASP A 542 -65.09 -25.01 -4.66
C ASP A 542 -64.45 -24.34 -5.88
N ASP A 543 -63.15 -24.30 -5.94
CA ASP A 543 -62.36 -23.62 -6.98
C ASP A 543 -62.51 -22.09 -7.05
N HIS A 544 -63.11 -21.44 -6.07
CA HIS A 544 -63.26 -20.00 -5.99
C HIS A 544 -62.45 -19.42 -4.83
N PRO A 545 -61.45 -18.55 -5.12
CA PRO A 545 -60.71 -17.84 -4.06
C PRO A 545 -61.56 -16.71 -3.48
N VAL A 546 -61.63 -16.63 -2.18
CA VAL A 546 -62.22 -15.55 -1.41
C VAL A 546 -61.11 -14.79 -0.71
N TYR A 547 -60.99 -13.50 -0.99
CA TYR A 547 -59.99 -12.62 -0.38
C TYR A 547 -60.61 -11.83 0.76
N ILE A 548 -60.01 -11.86 1.92
CA ILE A 548 -60.42 -11.15 3.09
C ILE A 548 -59.50 -9.95 3.29
N LEU A 549 -60.04 -8.77 3.00
CA LEU A 549 -59.26 -7.53 2.85
C LEU A 549 -59.29 -6.64 4.10
N GLU A 550 -60.00 -7.04 5.15
CA GLU A 550 -60.04 -6.26 6.39
C GLU A 550 -58.64 -6.16 6.96
N GLY A 551 -58.11 -4.93 7.01
CA GLY A 551 -56.82 -4.61 7.54
C GLY A 551 -56.89 -3.81 8.84
N GLY A 552 -55.77 -3.65 9.51
CA GLY A 552 -55.62 -2.90 10.74
C GLY A 552 -54.30 -2.14 10.81
N SER A 553 -54.00 -1.58 11.98
CA SER A 553 -52.71 -0.93 12.23
C SER A 553 -51.60 -1.95 12.40
N PRO A 554 -50.41 -1.75 11.80
CA PRO A 554 -49.24 -2.56 12.11
C PRO A 554 -48.90 -2.54 13.60
N LEU A 555 -48.33 -3.63 14.08
CA LEU A 555 -47.81 -3.74 15.44
C LEU A 555 -46.58 -2.84 15.63
N GLY A 556 -46.48 -2.22 16.79
CA GLY A 556 -45.39 -1.29 17.11
C GLY A 556 -45.66 0.17 16.72
N LEU A 557 -46.73 0.44 15.92
CA LEU A 557 -47.04 1.78 15.46
C LEU A 557 -47.54 2.68 16.60
N ASN A 558 -48.42 2.13 17.46
CA ASN A 558 -48.93 2.80 18.63
C ASN A 558 -49.36 1.79 19.72
N SER A 559 -49.62 2.27 20.94
CA SER A 559 -50.00 1.42 22.07
C SER A 559 -51.45 0.90 22.02
N GLU A 560 -52.31 1.56 21.27
CA GLU A 560 -53.73 1.21 21.09
C GLU A 560 -54.02 1.02 19.59
N PRO A 561 -53.57 -0.08 18.98
CA PRO A 561 -53.81 -0.33 17.58
C PRO A 561 -55.24 -0.71 17.28
N THR A 562 -55.70 -0.43 16.07
CA THR A 562 -56.95 -0.93 15.57
C THR A 562 -56.72 -2.15 14.70
N PHE A 563 -57.42 -3.24 14.93
CA PHE A 563 -57.30 -4.47 14.16
C PHE A 563 -58.51 -4.70 13.27
N GLY A 564 -58.27 -5.23 12.05
CA GLY A 564 -59.34 -5.72 11.20
C GLY A 564 -59.85 -7.08 11.72
N THR A 565 -61.10 -7.20 12.09
CA THR A 565 -61.66 -8.44 12.65
C THR A 565 -62.89 -8.90 11.90
N GLY A 566 -63.08 -10.20 11.84
CA GLY A 566 -64.27 -10.79 11.22
C GLY A 566 -64.31 -12.31 11.44
N TYR A 567 -65.32 -12.92 10.84
CA TYR A 567 -65.49 -14.38 10.89
C TYR A 567 -66.07 -14.92 9.58
N MET A 568 -65.86 -16.20 9.35
CA MET A 568 -66.46 -16.93 8.26
C MET A 568 -66.76 -18.38 8.66
N GLN A 569 -67.60 -19.06 7.89
CA GLN A 569 -67.89 -20.48 8.08
C GLN A 569 -66.99 -21.32 7.16
N GLY A 570 -66.06 -22.08 7.71
CA GLY A 570 -65.23 -23.06 6.99
C GLY A 570 -66.00 -24.35 6.73
N GLN A 571 -65.60 -25.02 5.67
CA GLN A 571 -66.15 -26.32 5.19
C GLN A 571 -64.99 -27.31 4.94
N ALA A 572 -65.32 -28.59 5.02
CA ALA A 572 -64.34 -29.62 4.62
C ALA A 572 -63.96 -29.45 3.16
N GLY A 573 -62.66 -29.48 2.87
CA GLY A 573 -62.09 -29.20 1.54
C GLY A 573 -61.58 -27.78 1.37
N ASP A 574 -61.98 -26.82 2.21
CA ASP A 574 -61.44 -25.46 2.17
C ASP A 574 -59.95 -25.44 2.36
N THR A 575 -59.25 -24.65 1.58
CA THR A 575 -57.80 -24.41 1.71
C THR A 575 -57.54 -22.96 2.09
N ILE A 576 -56.97 -22.75 3.25
CA ILE A 576 -56.55 -21.46 3.81
C ILE A 576 -55.10 -21.23 3.41
N PHE A 577 -54.82 -20.03 2.92
CA PHE A 577 -53.48 -19.64 2.50
C PHE A 577 -53.12 -18.30 3.14
N LEU A 578 -52.04 -18.29 3.92
CA LEU A 578 -51.40 -17.12 4.51
C LEU A 578 -50.04 -16.92 3.86
N HIS A 579 -49.63 -15.70 3.56
CA HIS A 579 -48.35 -15.41 2.97
C HIS A 579 -47.84 -14.03 3.34
N THR A 580 -46.52 -13.83 3.33
CA THR A 580 -45.89 -12.51 3.36
C THR A 580 -45.83 -11.92 1.96
N ASP A 581 -45.57 -10.63 1.86
CA ASP A 581 -45.50 -9.91 0.57
C ASP A 581 -44.31 -10.35 -0.29
N GLY A 582 -43.18 -10.78 0.31
CA GLY A 582 -42.00 -11.29 -0.41
C GLY A 582 -42.29 -12.46 -1.34
N LEU A 583 -43.39 -13.24 -1.14
CA LEU A 583 -43.80 -14.25 -2.09
C LEU A 583 -44.21 -13.65 -3.45
N LEU A 584 -44.77 -12.43 -3.45
CA LEU A 584 -45.33 -11.78 -4.64
C LEU A 584 -44.45 -10.66 -5.18
N ASP A 585 -43.67 -10.01 -4.32
CA ASP A 585 -42.90 -8.81 -4.64
C ASP A 585 -41.41 -9.06 -5.00
N ASN A 586 -40.95 -10.32 -5.03
CA ASN A 586 -39.62 -10.66 -5.51
C ASN A 586 -39.45 -10.32 -7.00
N ALA A 587 -38.94 -9.10 -7.26
CA ALA A 587 -38.88 -8.48 -8.58
C ALA A 587 -37.85 -9.11 -9.56
N ARG A 588 -36.94 -9.96 -9.07
CA ARG A 588 -35.85 -10.54 -9.89
C ARG A 588 -36.20 -11.81 -10.67
N THR A 589 -37.34 -12.40 -10.40
CA THR A 589 -37.84 -13.49 -11.26
C THR A 589 -38.46 -12.89 -12.52
N ALA A 590 -38.07 -13.37 -13.68
CA ALA A 590 -38.60 -12.93 -15.00
C ALA A 590 -40.13 -13.10 -15.16
N ARG A 591 -40.77 -13.68 -14.17
CA ARG A 591 -42.24 -13.82 -14.05
C ARG A 591 -42.60 -13.46 -12.61
N ARG A 592 -43.11 -12.23 -12.38
CA ARG A 592 -43.75 -11.86 -11.12
C ARG A 592 -44.84 -12.90 -10.81
N LEU A 593 -44.68 -13.62 -9.70
CA LEU A 593 -45.70 -14.51 -9.19
C LEU A 593 -46.87 -13.65 -8.72
N GLN A 594 -48.03 -13.82 -9.31
CA GLN A 594 -49.25 -13.11 -8.89
C GLN A 594 -50.11 -14.06 -8.05
N LEU A 595 -50.80 -13.50 -7.05
CA LEU A 595 -51.64 -14.28 -6.13
C LEU A 595 -52.65 -15.19 -6.85
N HIS A 596 -53.18 -14.77 -8.01
CA HIS A 596 -54.08 -15.60 -8.79
C HIS A 596 -53.42 -16.87 -9.38
N HIS A 597 -52.11 -16.87 -9.61
CA HIS A 597 -51.38 -18.07 -10.03
C HIS A 597 -51.31 -19.08 -8.87
N VAL A 598 -50.98 -18.60 -7.65
CA VAL A 598 -50.99 -19.44 -6.45
C VAL A 598 -52.38 -19.99 -6.18
N CYS A 599 -53.42 -19.15 -6.25
CA CYS A 599 -54.81 -19.57 -6.10
C CYS A 599 -55.22 -20.64 -7.09
N ARG A 600 -54.71 -20.60 -8.34
CA ARG A 600 -54.96 -21.64 -9.34
C ARG A 600 -54.34 -22.99 -8.95
N LEU A 601 -53.18 -23.00 -8.32
CA LEU A 601 -52.58 -24.24 -7.78
C LEU A 601 -53.39 -24.77 -6.60
N LEU A 602 -53.80 -23.89 -5.68
CA LEU A 602 -54.56 -24.25 -4.49
C LEU A 602 -55.94 -24.87 -4.81
N LYS A 603 -56.48 -24.67 -6.03
CA LYS A 603 -57.67 -25.32 -6.51
C LYS A 603 -57.51 -26.79 -6.78
N SER A 604 -56.27 -27.27 -6.97
CA SER A 604 -56.03 -28.69 -7.22
C SER A 604 -56.18 -29.49 -5.93
N ASN A 605 -56.71 -30.71 -6.09
CA ASN A 605 -56.87 -31.64 -4.97
C ASN A 605 -55.58 -32.40 -4.67
N ASP A 606 -54.42 -31.87 -5.11
CA ASP A 606 -53.12 -32.44 -4.88
C ASP A 606 -52.80 -32.49 -3.39
N PRO A 607 -51.97 -33.43 -2.91
CA PRO A 607 -51.44 -33.43 -1.56
C PRO A 607 -50.73 -32.11 -1.26
N LEU A 608 -50.89 -31.57 -0.03
CA LEU A 608 -50.25 -30.27 0.35
C LEU A 608 -48.74 -30.21 0.13
N PRO A 609 -47.94 -31.25 0.40
CA PRO A 609 -46.51 -31.22 0.09
C PRO A 609 -46.18 -31.08 -1.40
N ALA A 610 -47.03 -31.64 -2.28
CA ALA A 610 -46.89 -31.48 -3.74
C ALA A 610 -47.23 -30.06 -4.19
N LEU A 611 -48.24 -29.43 -3.56
CA LEU A 611 -48.62 -28.04 -3.79
C LEU A 611 -47.51 -27.08 -3.32
N GLN A 612 -46.97 -27.31 -2.14
CA GLN A 612 -45.83 -26.56 -1.59
C GLN A 612 -44.67 -26.56 -2.61
N LYS A 613 -44.23 -27.72 -3.06
CA LYS A 613 -43.14 -27.83 -4.02
C LYS A 613 -43.46 -27.09 -5.34
N ARG A 614 -44.68 -27.13 -5.83
CA ARG A 614 -45.06 -26.40 -7.07
C ARG A 614 -45.06 -24.89 -6.88
N ILE A 615 -45.42 -24.40 -5.69
CA ILE A 615 -45.34 -22.97 -5.35
C ILE A 615 -43.86 -22.54 -5.26
N GLU A 616 -43.02 -23.34 -4.65
CA GLU A 616 -41.57 -23.12 -4.55
C GLU A 616 -40.90 -23.13 -5.92
N ASP A 617 -41.23 -24.10 -6.79
CA ASP A 617 -40.75 -24.17 -8.17
C ASP A 617 -41.19 -22.95 -9.03
N MET A 618 -42.34 -22.34 -8.72
CA MET A 618 -42.81 -21.11 -9.38
C MET A 618 -42.16 -19.84 -8.81
N ALA A 619 -41.87 -19.82 -7.51
CA ALA A 619 -41.19 -18.69 -6.85
C ALA A 619 -39.72 -18.56 -7.26
N GLY A 620 -39.09 -19.65 -7.78
CA GLY A 620 -37.72 -19.71 -8.27
C GLY A 620 -36.79 -20.51 -7.35
N PRO A 621 -35.81 -21.23 -7.94
CA PRO A 621 -35.02 -22.24 -7.22
C PRO A 621 -33.94 -21.69 -6.28
N ASP A 622 -33.63 -20.39 -6.28
CA ASP A 622 -32.48 -19.85 -5.59
C ASP A 622 -32.86 -18.78 -4.55
N ALA A 623 -32.85 -19.17 -3.28
CA ALA A 623 -32.92 -18.25 -2.11
C ALA A 623 -31.85 -17.13 -2.16
N VAL A 624 -30.80 -17.29 -2.95
CA VAL A 624 -29.67 -16.34 -3.08
C VAL A 624 -30.04 -15.04 -3.82
N THR A 625 -31.20 -14.96 -4.44
CA THR A 625 -31.64 -13.80 -5.26
C THR A 625 -32.93 -13.13 -4.77
N MET A 626 -33.49 -13.54 -3.65
CA MET A 626 -34.68 -12.91 -3.09
C MET A 626 -34.37 -11.52 -2.51
N GLU A 627 -35.23 -10.54 -2.83
CA GLU A 627 -35.09 -9.16 -2.32
C GLU A 627 -35.72 -9.01 -0.94
N ASP A 628 -36.73 -9.86 -0.61
CA ASP A 628 -37.42 -9.89 0.65
C ASP A 628 -37.67 -11.34 1.12
N ASP A 629 -37.94 -11.48 2.43
CA ASP A 629 -38.21 -12.77 3.05
C ASP A 629 -39.52 -13.34 2.50
N CYS A 630 -39.55 -14.63 2.22
CA CYS A 630 -40.68 -15.31 1.61
C CYS A 630 -41.21 -16.40 2.53
N SER A 631 -42.37 -16.17 3.11
CA SER A 631 -43.02 -17.12 4.02
C SER A 631 -44.47 -17.36 3.67
N TYR A 632 -44.92 -18.60 3.78
CA TYR A 632 -46.32 -18.92 3.66
C TYR A 632 -46.70 -20.16 4.45
N LEU A 633 -48.01 -20.24 4.78
CA LEU A 633 -48.65 -21.36 5.43
C LEU A 633 -49.90 -21.78 4.64
N ILE A 634 -50.04 -23.07 4.38
CA ILE A 634 -51.25 -23.64 3.78
C ILE A 634 -51.94 -24.56 4.80
N CYS A 635 -53.20 -24.30 5.08
CA CYS A 635 -54.00 -25.19 5.92
C CYS A 635 -55.23 -25.69 5.15
N ARG A 636 -55.40 -26.99 5.01
CA ARG A 636 -56.56 -27.63 4.39
C ARG A 636 -57.46 -28.24 5.47
N LEU A 637 -58.73 -27.88 5.46
CA LEU A 637 -59.73 -28.47 6.34
C LEU A 637 -60.18 -29.80 5.81
N GLN A 638 -60.28 -30.81 6.67
CA GLN A 638 -60.66 -32.18 6.31
C GLN A 638 -62.05 -32.55 6.91
N ALA A 639 -62.75 -33.44 6.24
CA ALA A 639 -63.98 -34.04 6.78
C ALA A 639 -63.68 -34.80 8.09
N ALA A 640 -64.66 -34.84 8.98
CA ALA A 640 -64.55 -35.51 10.26
C ALA A 640 -64.41 -37.04 10.09
#